data_4b3bfc479efc666804bf0367662868e1
#
_entry.id   4b3bfc479efc666804bf0367662868e1
#
_cell.length_a   1.000
_cell.length_b   1.000
_cell.length_c   1.000
_cell.angle_alpha   90.00
_cell.angle_beta   90.00
_cell.angle_gamma   90.00
#
_symmetry.space_group_name_H-M   'P 1'
#
loop_
_entity.id
_entity.type
_entity.pdbx_description
1 polymer ?
#
loop_
_entity_poly.entity_id
_entity_poly.type
_entity_poly.pdbx_seq_one_letter_code
_entity_poly.pdbx_strand_id
1 'polypeptide(L)'
;MAQKDLKFTRNIGIAAHIDAGKTTTTERILYYTGMTHKIGEVHDGAATMDWMAQEQERGITITSAATKTTWKWHDNEYAVNIIDTPGHVDFTVEVNRSLRVLDGLVFLFSAVDGVEPQSETNWRLADNYNVPRIGFVNKMDRQGADFFKVCKQVKDMLGSTAIPLQVPIGNEETFKGVVDLIANKAIIWDEESKGMTYTEIEIPADLVEQVQEFRQQLIEITAEYDDVLMEKFFDDPDSITEAEMRVAIRQAVIDGKFVPMMCGSSFKNKGVQAVLDAVCAFLPSPMDTEAVTGTNPKTDEPTSRKPSVDEPFCALAFKVATDPFVGRLVFFRVYSGRLDAGSYISKVRSDPDKGVTIDKERISRLFQMHANDRKSIDFVEAGDICAAVGFKDIKTGDTLCDEKHLIILEAMNFPEPVIGLAIEPKTQADSDKLGNALAKLSEEDPTFRVHTDEDSGQTIIQGMGELHLEIIVDRLRREFKVECNQGAPQVTYKEAITTPVTHRETYKKQTGGRGKFADIQVEVMPGDPDKPGLEFINEVVGGSIPREFIPSVEKGFASAMSNGVLAGFAIDNLKVRLFDGSFHAVDSDSLSFEIAARSAFREACRKANPILLEPIMKVEVITPEDYMGDVIGDLNKRRGQMQGMDSRNGAQVIKALVPLAEMFGYVTILRTLTSGRATSTMEFSHFAETPRNIADDVLAKYKAMKAEKD
;
A
#
# COMPACT_ATOMS: atom_id res chain seq x y z
N MET A 1 37.17 3.46 2.23
CA MET A 1 36.24 2.33 2.09
C MET A 1 36.05 2.06 0.61
N ALA A 2 35.99 0.81 0.18
CA ALA A 2 35.72 0.49 -1.23
C ALA A 2 34.36 1.08 -1.62
N GLN A 3 34.28 1.67 -2.80
CA GLN A 3 33.02 2.17 -3.37
C GLN A 3 32.02 1.01 -3.42
N LYS A 4 30.82 1.22 -2.90
CA LYS A 4 29.75 0.20 -2.91
C LYS A 4 29.38 -0.09 -4.37
N ASP A 5 29.53 -1.32 -4.80
CA ASP A 5 29.07 -1.72 -6.12
C ASP A 5 27.57 -1.99 -6.08
N LEU A 6 26.79 -1.07 -6.65
CA LEU A 6 25.32 -1.15 -6.69
C LEU A 6 24.79 -2.43 -7.36
N LYS A 7 25.61 -3.05 -8.23
CA LYS A 7 25.29 -4.33 -8.87
C LYS A 7 25.02 -5.45 -7.86
N PHE A 8 25.67 -5.39 -6.70
CA PHE A 8 25.49 -6.36 -5.61
C PHE A 8 24.55 -5.87 -4.50
N THR A 9 23.71 -4.89 -4.79
CA THR A 9 22.65 -4.45 -3.87
C THR A 9 21.31 -5.03 -4.32
N ARG A 10 20.49 -5.47 -3.36
CA ARG A 10 19.11 -5.91 -3.57
C ARG A 10 18.19 -5.20 -2.57
N ASN A 11 17.18 -4.51 -3.08
CA ASN A 11 16.14 -3.87 -2.27
C ASN A 11 14.86 -4.66 -2.48
N ILE A 12 14.55 -5.53 -1.55
CA ILE A 12 13.45 -6.48 -1.69
C ILE A 12 12.37 -6.29 -0.64
N GLY A 13 11.15 -6.57 -1.05
CA GLY A 13 10.02 -6.76 -0.15
C GLY A 13 9.70 -8.24 0.04
N ILE A 14 9.10 -8.55 1.17
CA ILE A 14 8.50 -9.86 1.41
C ILE A 14 7.01 -9.65 1.58
N ALA A 15 6.21 -10.16 0.65
CA ALA A 15 4.75 -10.07 0.65
C ALA A 15 4.11 -11.47 0.73
N ALA A 16 2.97 -11.54 1.37
CA ALA A 16 2.23 -12.79 1.55
C ALA A 16 0.78 -12.49 1.93
N HIS A 17 -0.11 -13.48 1.78
CA HIS A 17 -1.37 -13.45 2.52
C HIS A 17 -1.15 -13.78 4.01
N ILE A 18 -2.19 -13.57 4.82
CA ILE A 18 -2.19 -13.91 6.25
C ILE A 18 -1.87 -15.41 6.39
N ASP A 19 -1.08 -15.75 7.38
CA ASP A 19 -0.68 -17.15 7.69
C ASP A 19 0.13 -17.89 6.61
N ALA A 20 0.56 -17.28 5.50
CA ALA A 20 1.47 -17.95 4.55
C ALA A 20 2.87 -18.25 5.14
N GLY A 21 3.16 -17.75 6.34
CA GLY A 21 4.44 -17.95 7.03
C GLY A 21 5.47 -16.87 6.71
N LYS A 22 5.02 -15.63 6.41
CA LYS A 22 5.86 -14.49 6.11
C LYS A 22 6.87 -14.23 7.23
N THR A 23 6.41 -13.96 8.45
CA THR A 23 7.28 -13.67 9.61
C THR A 23 8.25 -14.80 9.87
N THR A 24 7.79 -16.07 9.81
CA THR A 24 8.68 -17.24 9.96
C THR A 24 9.78 -17.24 8.89
N THR A 25 9.45 -16.96 7.64
CA THR A 25 10.44 -16.91 6.54
C THR A 25 11.44 -15.78 6.75
N THR A 26 10.97 -14.59 7.13
CA THR A 26 11.84 -13.44 7.42
C THR A 26 12.79 -13.72 8.58
N GLU A 27 12.31 -14.31 9.67
CA GLU A 27 13.16 -14.71 10.80
C GLU A 27 14.22 -15.75 10.41
N ARG A 28 13.90 -16.69 9.50
CA ARG A 28 14.90 -17.62 8.96
C ARG A 28 15.94 -16.92 8.10
N ILE A 29 15.53 -15.97 7.28
CA ILE A 29 16.46 -15.13 6.52
C ILE A 29 17.43 -14.40 7.45
N LEU A 30 16.92 -13.76 8.51
CA LEU A 30 17.75 -13.06 9.50
C LEU A 30 18.73 -14.00 10.22
N TYR A 31 18.29 -15.21 10.53
CA TYR A 31 19.13 -16.22 11.15
C TYR A 31 20.26 -16.69 10.21
N TYR A 32 19.95 -17.04 8.95
CA TYR A 32 20.94 -17.53 7.99
C TYR A 32 21.94 -16.45 7.57
N THR A 33 21.53 -15.19 7.60
CA THR A 33 22.42 -14.06 7.33
C THR A 33 23.21 -13.58 8.56
N GLY A 34 23.05 -14.27 9.71
CA GLY A 34 23.79 -13.97 10.93
C GLY A 34 23.36 -12.70 11.66
N MET A 35 22.20 -12.12 11.28
CA MET A 35 21.65 -10.94 11.94
C MET A 35 21.08 -11.27 13.32
N THR A 36 20.57 -12.49 13.49
CA THR A 36 20.09 -13.02 14.78
C THR A 36 20.83 -14.30 15.14
N HIS A 37 21.11 -14.48 16.41
CA HIS A 37 21.77 -15.70 16.92
C HIS A 37 20.79 -16.81 17.32
N LYS A 38 19.51 -16.48 17.40
CA LYS A 38 18.43 -17.40 17.70
C LYS A 38 17.35 -17.30 16.63
N ILE A 39 16.75 -18.42 16.32
CA ILE A 39 15.56 -18.45 15.48
C ILE A 39 14.40 -17.90 16.31
N GLY A 40 13.83 -16.75 15.89
CA GLY A 40 12.62 -16.20 16.48
C GLY A 40 11.42 -17.07 16.10
N GLU A 41 10.70 -17.59 17.07
CA GLU A 41 9.44 -18.30 16.84
C GLU A 41 8.28 -17.34 17.05
N VAL A 42 7.38 -17.27 16.05
CA VAL A 42 6.22 -16.36 16.06
C VAL A 42 5.29 -16.68 17.23
N HIS A 43 5.09 -17.97 17.52
CA HIS A 43 4.22 -18.42 18.61
C HIS A 43 4.73 -18.06 20.01
N ASP A 44 6.03 -17.82 20.15
CA ASP A 44 6.64 -17.43 21.41
C ASP A 44 6.75 -15.90 21.57
N GLY A 45 6.27 -15.12 20.60
CA GLY A 45 6.38 -13.66 20.57
C GLY A 45 7.83 -13.17 20.47
N ALA A 46 8.72 -14.00 19.90
CA ALA A 46 10.16 -13.75 19.84
C ALA A 46 10.62 -13.27 18.44
N ALA A 47 9.69 -12.93 17.55
CA ALA A 47 10.01 -12.45 16.21
C ALA A 47 10.61 -11.05 16.26
N THR A 48 11.73 -10.85 15.57
CA THR A 48 12.49 -9.59 15.54
C THR A 48 11.81 -8.51 14.70
N MET A 49 11.21 -8.92 13.57
CA MET A 49 10.58 -7.97 12.63
C MET A 49 9.19 -7.53 13.09
N ASP A 50 8.44 -8.38 13.77
CA ASP A 50 7.17 -8.03 14.41
C ASP A 50 7.46 -7.51 15.84
N TRP A 51 7.92 -6.27 15.93
CA TRP A 51 8.42 -5.67 17.17
C TRP A 51 7.34 -5.01 18.04
N MET A 52 6.17 -4.70 17.47
CA MET A 52 5.05 -4.14 18.22
C MET A 52 4.37 -5.23 19.06
N ALA A 53 3.96 -4.87 20.29
CA ALA A 53 3.23 -5.78 21.16
C ALA A 53 1.95 -6.32 20.49
N GLN A 54 1.26 -5.47 19.71
CA GLN A 54 0.05 -5.84 18.97
C GLN A 54 0.33 -6.86 17.85
N GLU A 55 1.47 -6.75 17.17
CA GLU A 55 1.90 -7.71 16.15
C GLU A 55 2.16 -9.08 16.79
N GLN A 56 2.88 -9.09 17.89
CA GLN A 56 3.22 -10.31 18.64
C GLN A 56 1.98 -10.99 19.24
N GLU A 57 1.08 -10.23 19.85
CA GLU A 57 -0.14 -10.75 20.45
C GLU A 57 -1.13 -11.31 19.41
N ARG A 58 -1.19 -10.70 18.24
CA ARG A 58 -2.14 -11.08 17.16
C ARG A 58 -1.53 -12.03 16.13
N GLY A 59 -0.21 -12.14 16.09
CA GLY A 59 0.51 -12.96 15.11
C GLY A 59 0.44 -12.41 13.67
N ILE A 60 0.22 -11.11 13.52
CA ILE A 60 0.13 -10.42 12.22
C ILE A 60 1.08 -9.24 12.16
N THR A 61 1.72 -9.01 11.02
CA THR A 61 2.49 -7.78 10.78
C THR A 61 1.54 -6.63 10.50
N ILE A 62 1.72 -5.53 11.21
CA ILE A 62 0.90 -4.31 11.12
C ILE A 62 1.66 -3.22 10.39
N THR A 63 2.92 -2.99 10.77
CA THR A 63 3.78 -1.97 10.17
C THR A 63 4.93 -2.59 9.41
N SER A 64 5.32 -2.00 8.29
CA SER A 64 6.50 -2.44 7.56
C SER A 64 7.77 -2.19 8.38
N ALA A 65 8.64 -3.18 8.48
CA ALA A 65 9.95 -3.08 9.12
C ALA A 65 11.06 -3.21 8.07
N ALA A 66 12.11 -2.41 8.22
CA ALA A 66 13.25 -2.43 7.30
C ALA A 66 14.49 -2.99 8.00
N THR A 67 15.19 -3.87 7.32
CA THR A 67 16.45 -4.47 7.81
C THR A 67 17.44 -4.61 6.68
N LYS A 68 18.71 -4.32 6.95
CA LYS A 68 19.81 -4.55 6.02
C LYS A 68 20.62 -5.75 6.48
N THR A 69 20.88 -6.66 5.54
CA THR A 69 21.70 -7.84 5.77
C THR A 69 22.65 -8.07 4.60
N THR A 70 23.51 -9.09 4.69
CA THR A 70 24.39 -9.51 3.62
C THR A 70 24.21 -10.99 3.33
N TRP A 71 24.31 -11.37 2.07
CA TRP A 71 24.30 -12.76 1.64
C TRP A 71 25.44 -13.04 0.67
N LYS A 72 26.17 -14.13 0.91
CA LYS A 72 27.25 -14.55 0.04
C LYS A 72 26.71 -15.55 -0.98
N TRP A 73 26.75 -15.20 -2.26
CA TRP A 73 26.37 -16.06 -3.34
C TRP A 73 27.50 -16.15 -4.37
N HIS A 74 27.97 -17.38 -4.62
CA HIS A 74 29.23 -17.64 -5.28
C HIS A 74 30.40 -16.85 -4.61
N ASP A 75 31.21 -16.15 -5.40
CA ASP A 75 32.36 -15.37 -4.91
C ASP A 75 32.00 -13.92 -4.49
N ASN A 76 30.74 -13.55 -4.61
CA ASN A 76 30.28 -12.19 -4.34
C ASN A 76 29.47 -12.07 -3.05
N GLU A 77 29.61 -10.95 -2.36
CA GLU A 77 28.81 -10.59 -1.20
C GLU A 77 27.74 -9.56 -1.64
N TYR A 78 26.51 -9.89 -1.42
CA TYR A 78 25.34 -9.04 -1.74
C TYR A 78 24.86 -8.32 -0.50
N ALA A 79 24.63 -7.01 -0.62
CA ALA A 79 23.90 -6.24 0.37
C ALA A 79 22.41 -6.35 0.09
N VAL A 80 21.64 -6.90 1.03
CA VAL A 80 20.20 -7.10 0.88
C VAL A 80 19.45 -6.23 1.89
N ASN A 81 18.72 -5.25 1.39
CA ASN A 81 17.76 -4.49 2.18
C ASN A 81 16.40 -5.17 2.07
N ILE A 82 15.81 -5.52 3.19
CA ILE A 82 14.54 -6.23 3.28
C ILE A 82 13.52 -5.31 3.91
N ILE A 83 12.38 -5.14 3.26
CA ILE A 83 11.19 -4.51 3.83
C ILE A 83 10.13 -5.60 4.01
N ASP A 84 9.82 -5.90 5.27
CA ASP A 84 8.74 -6.81 5.62
C ASP A 84 7.41 -6.08 5.55
N THR A 85 6.46 -6.54 4.74
CA THR A 85 5.18 -5.85 4.49
C THR A 85 4.03 -6.55 5.20
N PRO A 86 3.00 -5.82 5.67
CA PRO A 86 1.79 -6.43 6.20
C PRO A 86 1.07 -7.32 5.18
N GLY A 87 0.38 -8.35 5.68
CA GLY A 87 -0.47 -9.20 4.84
C GLY A 87 -1.95 -8.84 4.88
N HIS A 88 -2.40 -8.01 5.83
CA HIS A 88 -3.82 -7.71 6.04
C HIS A 88 -4.28 -6.51 5.20
N VAL A 89 -5.51 -6.61 4.66
CA VAL A 89 -6.10 -5.58 3.76
C VAL A 89 -6.22 -4.19 4.40
N ASP A 90 -6.46 -4.11 5.70
CA ASP A 90 -6.56 -2.83 6.42
C ASP A 90 -5.25 -2.04 6.41
N PHE A 91 -4.11 -2.72 6.14
CA PHE A 91 -2.77 -2.15 6.06
C PHE A 91 -2.20 -2.13 4.64
N THR A 92 -3.05 -2.18 3.64
CA THR A 92 -2.65 -2.13 2.21
C THR A 92 -1.82 -0.89 1.89
N VAL A 93 -2.03 0.22 2.62
CA VAL A 93 -1.22 1.43 2.48
C VAL A 93 0.27 1.21 2.81
N GLU A 94 0.55 0.35 3.81
CA GLU A 94 1.92 -0.03 4.16
C GLU A 94 2.59 -0.83 3.03
N VAL A 95 1.82 -1.72 2.40
CA VAL A 95 2.27 -2.48 1.22
C VAL A 95 2.53 -1.54 0.07
N ASN A 96 1.60 -0.64 -0.25
CA ASN A 96 1.69 0.32 -1.34
C ASN A 96 2.93 1.22 -1.22
N ARG A 97 3.15 1.83 -0.06
CA ARG A 97 4.33 2.69 0.16
C ARG A 97 5.65 1.93 0.14
N SER A 98 5.65 0.66 0.56
CA SER A 98 6.83 -0.20 0.48
C SER A 98 7.15 -0.57 -0.97
N LEU A 99 6.16 -1.01 -1.75
CA LEU A 99 6.33 -1.37 -3.17
C LEU A 99 6.91 -0.23 -4.02
N ARG A 100 6.59 1.02 -3.69
CA ARG A 100 7.12 2.22 -4.40
C ARG A 100 8.65 2.35 -4.31
N VAL A 101 9.26 1.78 -3.29
CA VAL A 101 10.70 1.93 -3.01
C VAL A 101 11.50 0.64 -3.16
N LEU A 102 10.85 -0.45 -3.58
CA LEU A 102 11.48 -1.75 -3.79
C LEU A 102 11.92 -1.92 -5.25
N ASP A 103 12.98 -2.70 -5.44
CA ASP A 103 13.42 -3.12 -6.78
C ASP A 103 12.91 -4.51 -7.13
N GLY A 104 12.62 -5.34 -6.13
CA GLY A 104 12.11 -6.69 -6.32
C GLY A 104 11.27 -7.19 -5.14
N LEU A 105 10.52 -8.26 -5.36
CA LEU A 105 9.59 -8.83 -4.39
C LEU A 105 9.77 -10.33 -4.28
N VAL A 106 9.79 -10.84 -3.05
CA VAL A 106 9.60 -12.25 -2.73
C VAL A 106 8.15 -12.43 -2.30
N PHE A 107 7.38 -13.16 -3.09
CA PHE A 107 5.98 -13.41 -2.82
C PHE A 107 5.78 -14.82 -2.27
N LEU A 108 5.27 -14.92 -1.05
CA LEU A 108 5.03 -16.19 -0.38
C LEU A 108 3.59 -16.66 -0.60
N PHE A 109 3.47 -17.93 -0.94
CA PHE A 109 2.20 -18.66 -1.02
C PHE A 109 2.21 -19.81 -0.01
N SER A 110 1.06 -20.20 0.48
CA SER A 110 0.90 -21.45 1.23
C SER A 110 0.72 -22.61 0.24
N ALA A 111 1.46 -23.69 0.43
CA ALA A 111 1.31 -24.91 -0.39
C ALA A 111 -0.07 -25.58 -0.24
N VAL A 112 -0.77 -25.28 0.85
CA VAL A 112 -2.10 -25.83 1.16
C VAL A 112 -3.19 -24.89 0.63
N ASP A 113 -3.11 -23.60 1.00
CA ASP A 113 -4.15 -22.61 0.74
C ASP A 113 -4.07 -22.05 -0.69
N GLY A 114 -2.85 -21.97 -1.24
CA GLY A 114 -2.59 -21.48 -2.61
C GLY A 114 -2.71 -19.98 -2.74
N VAL A 115 -3.34 -19.53 -3.84
CA VAL A 115 -3.63 -18.12 -4.11
C VAL A 115 -4.91 -17.71 -3.40
N GLU A 116 -4.82 -16.76 -2.49
CA GLU A 116 -5.94 -16.17 -1.76
C GLU A 116 -6.24 -14.73 -2.23
N PRO A 117 -7.40 -14.15 -1.85
CA PRO A 117 -7.79 -12.80 -2.27
C PRO A 117 -6.75 -11.72 -1.94
N GLN A 118 -6.14 -11.83 -0.76
CA GLN A 118 -5.07 -10.92 -0.36
C GLN A 118 -3.82 -11.08 -1.24
N SER A 119 -3.57 -12.29 -1.73
CA SER A 119 -2.52 -12.53 -2.72
C SER A 119 -2.82 -11.77 -4.01
N GLU A 120 -4.08 -11.80 -4.50
CA GLU A 120 -4.50 -11.07 -5.70
C GLU A 120 -4.34 -9.55 -5.53
N THR A 121 -4.76 -9.01 -4.38
CA THR A 121 -4.64 -7.56 -4.09
C THR A 121 -3.19 -7.12 -4.06
N ASN A 122 -2.34 -7.81 -3.29
CA ASN A 122 -0.92 -7.48 -3.20
C ASN A 122 -0.18 -7.68 -4.52
N TRP A 123 -0.58 -8.69 -5.31
CA TRP A 123 -0.02 -8.94 -6.63
C TRP A 123 -0.34 -7.82 -7.61
N ARG A 124 -1.60 -7.37 -7.64
CA ARG A 124 -2.04 -6.23 -8.46
C ARG A 124 -1.34 -4.93 -8.08
N LEU A 125 -1.13 -4.69 -6.78
CA LEU A 125 -0.35 -3.54 -6.32
C LEU A 125 1.09 -3.61 -6.83
N ALA A 126 1.72 -4.79 -6.81
CA ALA A 126 3.05 -4.97 -7.36
C ALA A 126 3.09 -4.78 -8.89
N ASP A 127 2.02 -5.15 -9.61
CA ASP A 127 1.87 -4.87 -11.04
C ASP A 127 1.80 -3.37 -11.33
N ASN A 128 1.08 -2.60 -10.51
CA ASN A 128 0.96 -1.14 -10.67
C ASN A 128 2.32 -0.42 -10.60
N TYR A 129 3.28 -0.99 -9.88
CA TYR A 129 4.64 -0.46 -9.76
C TYR A 129 5.66 -1.22 -10.63
N ASN A 130 5.22 -2.15 -11.47
CA ASN A 130 6.08 -3.00 -12.30
C ASN A 130 7.22 -3.67 -11.50
N VAL A 131 6.94 -4.12 -10.26
CA VAL A 131 7.96 -4.72 -9.40
C VAL A 131 8.21 -6.18 -9.82
N PRO A 132 9.43 -6.51 -10.30
CA PRO A 132 9.83 -7.89 -10.58
C PRO A 132 9.74 -8.76 -9.34
N ARG A 133 9.34 -10.04 -9.51
CA ARG A 133 9.08 -10.90 -8.36
C ARG A 133 9.50 -12.35 -8.57
N ILE A 134 9.75 -13.02 -7.46
CA ILE A 134 9.93 -14.47 -7.35
C ILE A 134 8.89 -15.03 -6.40
N GLY A 135 8.41 -16.23 -6.64
CA GLY A 135 7.42 -16.92 -5.82
C GLY A 135 8.07 -17.97 -4.92
N PHE A 136 7.66 -18.02 -3.67
CA PHE A 136 8.06 -19.07 -2.72
C PHE A 136 6.83 -19.75 -2.13
N VAL A 137 6.64 -21.02 -2.47
CA VAL A 137 5.56 -21.85 -1.96
C VAL A 137 6.02 -22.50 -0.66
N ASN A 138 5.57 -21.93 0.44
CA ASN A 138 5.91 -22.33 1.80
C ASN A 138 4.93 -23.37 2.36
N LYS A 139 5.26 -23.97 3.49
CA LYS A 139 4.46 -24.99 4.19
C LYS A 139 4.35 -26.33 3.45
N MET A 140 5.37 -26.71 2.70
CA MET A 140 5.43 -28.01 2.02
C MET A 140 5.35 -29.21 2.96
N ASP A 141 5.54 -28.98 4.26
CA ASP A 141 5.45 -29.98 5.34
C ASP A 141 4.02 -30.22 5.85
N ARG A 142 3.04 -29.46 5.38
CA ARG A 142 1.65 -29.55 5.84
C ARG A 142 0.83 -30.52 5.00
N GLN A 143 -0.16 -31.15 5.62
CA GLN A 143 -1.09 -32.03 4.93
C GLN A 143 -1.86 -31.28 3.84
N GLY A 144 -1.96 -31.83 2.64
CA GLY A 144 -2.59 -31.21 1.48
C GLY A 144 -1.68 -30.25 0.71
N ALA A 145 -0.37 -30.21 1.02
CA ALA A 145 0.58 -29.37 0.31
C ALA A 145 0.79 -29.83 -1.14
N ASP A 146 0.63 -28.90 -2.10
CA ASP A 146 0.83 -29.15 -3.52
C ASP A 146 1.46 -27.95 -4.22
N PHE A 147 2.75 -28.05 -4.55
CA PHE A 147 3.54 -27.02 -5.20
C PHE A 147 3.04 -26.69 -6.59
N PHE A 148 2.81 -27.73 -7.42
CA PHE A 148 2.44 -27.52 -8.83
C PHE A 148 1.04 -26.94 -9.00
N LYS A 149 0.13 -27.29 -8.09
CA LYS A 149 -1.19 -26.69 -8.03
C LYS A 149 -1.09 -25.18 -7.76
N VAL A 150 -0.24 -24.73 -6.84
CA VAL A 150 -0.04 -23.32 -6.58
C VAL A 150 0.55 -22.61 -7.79
N CYS A 151 1.55 -23.19 -8.48
CA CYS A 151 2.08 -22.63 -9.70
C CYS A 151 1.00 -22.45 -10.77
N LYS A 152 0.11 -23.44 -10.93
CA LYS A 152 -1.03 -23.34 -11.82
C LYS A 152 -2.00 -22.23 -11.41
N GLN A 153 -2.30 -22.10 -10.11
CA GLN A 153 -3.16 -21.03 -9.61
C GLN A 153 -2.57 -19.63 -9.87
N VAL A 154 -1.27 -19.44 -9.71
CA VAL A 154 -0.59 -18.17 -10.05
C VAL A 154 -0.80 -17.83 -11.52
N LYS A 155 -0.71 -18.82 -12.42
CA LYS A 155 -0.97 -18.63 -13.84
C LYS A 155 -2.45 -18.30 -14.12
N ASP A 156 -3.35 -19.11 -13.60
CA ASP A 156 -4.79 -19.04 -13.94
C ASP A 156 -5.50 -17.84 -13.28
N MET A 157 -5.09 -17.46 -12.06
CA MET A 157 -5.77 -16.44 -11.26
C MET A 157 -5.05 -15.10 -11.25
N LEU A 158 -3.71 -15.10 -11.28
CA LEU A 158 -2.92 -13.87 -11.27
C LEU A 158 -2.44 -13.46 -12.65
N GLY A 159 -2.72 -14.28 -13.69
CA GLY A 159 -2.39 -13.97 -15.08
C GLY A 159 -0.89 -13.93 -15.37
N SER A 160 -0.06 -14.48 -14.48
CA SER A 160 1.40 -14.44 -14.60
C SER A 160 1.96 -15.80 -14.96
N THR A 161 2.99 -15.83 -15.82
CA THR A 161 3.66 -17.07 -16.21
C THR A 161 4.53 -17.58 -15.05
N ALA A 162 3.97 -18.45 -14.23
CA ALA A 162 4.67 -19.08 -13.10
C ALA A 162 5.46 -20.29 -13.60
N ILE A 163 6.77 -20.30 -13.35
CA ILE A 163 7.67 -21.36 -13.84
C ILE A 163 8.37 -22.01 -12.64
N PRO A 164 8.19 -23.32 -12.40
CA PRO A 164 8.94 -24.06 -11.41
C PRO A 164 10.45 -24.02 -11.69
N LEU A 165 11.24 -23.60 -10.72
CA LEU A 165 12.70 -23.77 -10.72
C LEU A 165 13.14 -25.02 -9.95
N GLN A 166 12.21 -25.65 -9.25
CA GLN A 166 12.48 -26.78 -8.36
C GLN A 166 11.38 -27.83 -8.49
N VAL A 167 11.76 -29.08 -8.23
CA VAL A 167 10.82 -30.19 -8.02
C VAL A 167 10.97 -30.63 -6.56
N PRO A 168 9.89 -30.69 -5.75
CA PRO A 168 9.98 -31.11 -4.36
C PRO A 168 10.34 -32.62 -4.26
N ILE A 169 11.20 -32.95 -3.29
CA ILE A 169 11.52 -34.33 -2.91
C ILE A 169 10.65 -34.72 -1.73
N GLY A 170 9.61 -35.51 -2.00
CA GLY A 170 8.56 -35.80 -1.05
C GLY A 170 7.57 -34.65 -0.90
N ASN A 171 6.52 -34.88 -0.15
CA ASN A 171 5.49 -33.91 0.21
C ASN A 171 5.01 -34.15 1.64
N GLU A 172 4.35 -33.15 2.22
CA GLU A 172 3.81 -33.25 3.57
C GLU A 172 4.90 -33.69 4.59
N GLU A 173 4.63 -34.68 5.43
CA GLU A 173 5.59 -35.18 6.41
C GLU A 173 6.85 -35.78 5.77
N THR A 174 6.79 -36.18 4.52
CA THR A 174 7.93 -36.76 3.77
C THR A 174 8.78 -35.73 3.03
N PHE A 175 8.43 -34.44 3.08
CA PHE A 175 9.18 -33.37 2.42
C PHE A 175 10.61 -33.26 3.01
N LYS A 176 11.61 -33.60 2.20
CA LYS A 176 13.02 -33.65 2.61
C LYS A 176 13.89 -32.58 1.97
N GLY A 177 13.59 -32.22 0.74
CA GLY A 177 14.42 -31.34 -0.05
C GLY A 177 13.81 -31.00 -1.39
N VAL A 178 14.63 -30.53 -2.32
CA VAL A 178 14.21 -30.15 -3.67
C VAL A 178 15.24 -30.61 -4.72
N VAL A 179 14.80 -30.79 -5.94
CA VAL A 179 15.70 -30.88 -7.10
C VAL A 179 15.74 -29.51 -7.75
N ASP A 180 16.92 -28.92 -7.86
CA ASP A 180 17.16 -27.68 -8.61
C ASP A 180 17.20 -27.98 -10.10
N LEU A 181 16.28 -27.44 -10.86
CA LEU A 181 16.14 -27.66 -12.31
C LEU A 181 17.23 -26.97 -13.13
N ILE A 182 17.85 -25.90 -12.62
CA ILE A 182 18.93 -25.19 -13.30
C ILE A 182 20.23 -25.97 -13.13
N ALA A 183 20.61 -26.27 -11.89
CA ALA A 183 21.80 -27.02 -11.57
C ALA A 183 21.67 -28.53 -11.86
N ASN A 184 20.45 -29.03 -12.05
CA ASN A 184 20.11 -30.44 -12.25
C ASN A 184 20.66 -31.37 -11.15
N LYS A 185 20.45 -30.93 -9.89
CA LYS A 185 20.92 -31.61 -8.67
C LYS A 185 19.84 -31.64 -7.62
N ALA A 186 19.84 -32.68 -6.80
CA ALA A 186 18.98 -32.77 -5.63
C ALA A 186 19.68 -32.21 -4.38
N ILE A 187 18.94 -31.41 -3.61
CA ILE A 187 19.42 -30.74 -2.39
C ILE A 187 18.58 -31.21 -1.21
N ILE A 188 19.25 -31.71 -0.17
CA ILE A 188 18.62 -32.10 1.08
C ILE A 188 19.25 -31.30 2.20
N TRP A 189 18.42 -30.59 2.99
CA TRP A 189 18.86 -29.81 4.15
C TRP A 189 19.04 -30.71 5.37
N ASP A 190 20.10 -30.45 6.11
CA ASP A 190 20.40 -31.15 7.34
C ASP A 190 19.55 -30.57 8.50
N GLU A 191 18.80 -31.45 9.18
CA GLU A 191 17.91 -31.06 10.29
C GLU A 191 18.69 -30.75 11.57
N GLU A 192 19.82 -31.42 11.83
CA GLU A 192 20.63 -31.19 13.04
C GLU A 192 21.25 -29.79 13.03
N SER A 193 21.67 -29.32 11.87
CA SER A 193 22.18 -27.95 11.66
C SER A 193 21.09 -26.90 11.59
N LYS A 194 19.81 -27.25 11.75
CA LYS A 194 18.66 -26.38 11.51
C LYS A 194 18.67 -25.78 10.09
N GLY A 195 19.04 -26.59 9.11
CA GLY A 195 19.09 -26.18 7.71
C GLY A 195 20.28 -25.28 7.35
N MET A 196 21.24 -25.04 8.25
CA MET A 196 22.46 -24.26 7.94
C MET A 196 23.33 -24.92 6.87
N THR A 197 23.32 -26.24 6.83
CA THR A 197 24.04 -27.06 5.87
C THR A 197 23.08 -27.89 5.04
N TYR A 198 23.50 -28.19 3.82
CA TYR A 198 22.78 -29.07 2.92
C TYR A 198 23.76 -30.02 2.22
N THR A 199 23.21 -31.11 1.70
CA THR A 199 23.97 -32.10 0.91
C THR A 199 23.39 -32.15 -0.49
N GLU A 200 24.26 -32.08 -1.49
CA GLU A 200 23.91 -32.38 -2.88
C GLU A 200 23.97 -33.89 -3.08
N ILE A 201 22.92 -34.45 -3.65
CA ILE A 201 22.82 -35.88 -3.97
C ILE A 201 22.38 -36.04 -5.42
N GLU A 202 22.49 -37.26 -5.92
CA GLU A 202 21.89 -37.62 -7.23
C GLU A 202 20.37 -37.52 -7.17
N ILE A 203 19.76 -37.20 -8.31
CA ILE A 203 18.30 -37.10 -8.40
C ILE A 203 17.69 -38.47 -8.09
N PRO A 204 16.72 -38.54 -7.16
CA PRO A 204 16.02 -39.77 -6.85
C PRO A 204 15.42 -40.42 -8.09
N ALA A 205 15.57 -41.73 -8.23
CA ALA A 205 15.19 -42.45 -9.45
C ALA A 205 13.71 -42.33 -9.81
N ASP A 206 12.85 -42.14 -8.83
CA ASP A 206 11.41 -41.91 -9.00
C ASP A 206 11.05 -40.50 -9.49
N LEU A 207 11.98 -39.55 -9.44
CA LEU A 207 11.77 -38.17 -9.87
C LEU A 207 12.46 -37.84 -11.22
N VAL A 208 13.32 -38.74 -11.73
CA VAL A 208 14.13 -38.45 -12.92
C VAL A 208 13.27 -38.05 -14.14
N GLU A 209 12.20 -38.77 -14.41
CA GLU A 209 11.31 -38.48 -15.55
C GLU A 209 10.62 -37.10 -15.37
N GLN A 210 10.08 -36.83 -14.20
CA GLN A 210 9.43 -35.56 -13.88
C GLN A 210 10.43 -34.39 -13.92
N VAL A 211 11.64 -34.56 -13.41
CA VAL A 211 12.68 -33.53 -13.45
C VAL A 211 13.09 -33.24 -14.89
N GLN A 212 13.25 -34.25 -15.73
CA GLN A 212 13.56 -34.05 -17.15
C GLN A 212 12.47 -33.27 -17.87
N GLU A 213 11.20 -33.61 -17.64
CA GLU A 213 10.06 -32.89 -18.22
C GLU A 213 10.06 -31.42 -17.82
N PHE A 214 10.12 -31.11 -16.52
CA PHE A 214 10.11 -29.72 -16.05
C PHE A 214 11.37 -28.95 -16.45
N ARG A 215 12.54 -29.60 -16.48
CA ARG A 215 13.77 -28.97 -16.96
C ARG A 215 13.66 -28.61 -18.44
N GLN A 216 13.13 -29.50 -19.28
CA GLN A 216 12.93 -29.22 -20.68
C GLN A 216 11.96 -28.06 -20.90
N GLN A 217 10.84 -28.03 -20.17
CA GLN A 217 9.91 -26.90 -20.18
C GLN A 217 10.58 -25.59 -19.74
N LEU A 218 11.42 -25.62 -18.70
CA LEU A 218 12.16 -24.45 -18.25
C LEU A 218 13.12 -23.94 -19.33
N ILE A 219 13.86 -24.83 -20.01
CA ILE A 219 14.77 -24.45 -21.08
C ILE A 219 13.99 -23.85 -22.26
N GLU A 220 12.89 -24.48 -22.68
CA GLU A 220 12.03 -24.00 -23.77
C GLU A 220 11.51 -22.60 -23.50
N ILE A 221 10.88 -22.39 -22.35
CA ILE A 221 10.32 -21.08 -22.00
C ILE A 221 11.44 -20.03 -21.83
N THR A 222 12.59 -20.42 -21.29
CA THR A 222 13.72 -19.49 -21.12
C THR A 222 14.30 -19.08 -22.48
N ALA A 223 14.37 -20.02 -23.41
CA ALA A 223 14.85 -19.76 -24.77
C ALA A 223 13.95 -18.79 -25.55
N GLU A 224 12.64 -18.71 -25.26
CA GLU A 224 11.74 -17.74 -25.90
C GLU A 224 12.15 -16.27 -25.66
N TYR A 225 12.95 -16.00 -24.62
CA TYR A 225 13.36 -14.65 -24.24
C TYR A 225 14.81 -14.30 -24.60
N ASP A 226 15.53 -15.21 -25.26
CA ASP A 226 16.92 -15.01 -25.68
C ASP A 226 17.19 -15.69 -27.03
N ASP A 227 17.46 -14.88 -28.06
CA ASP A 227 17.65 -15.36 -29.42
C ASP A 227 18.80 -16.39 -29.53
N VAL A 228 19.87 -16.23 -28.74
CA VAL A 228 21.02 -17.16 -28.75
C VAL A 228 20.64 -18.49 -28.12
N LEU A 229 19.86 -18.47 -27.05
CA LEU A 229 19.35 -19.68 -26.42
C LEU A 229 18.31 -20.37 -27.31
N MET A 230 17.52 -19.62 -28.06
CA MET A 230 16.56 -20.16 -29.01
C MET A 230 17.27 -20.95 -30.12
N GLU A 231 18.35 -20.42 -30.69
CA GLU A 231 19.16 -21.13 -31.67
C GLU A 231 19.74 -22.43 -31.08
N LYS A 232 20.32 -22.36 -29.88
CA LYS A 232 20.87 -23.53 -29.19
C LYS A 232 19.79 -24.57 -28.86
N PHE A 233 18.59 -24.12 -28.44
CA PHE A 233 17.49 -25.02 -28.11
C PHE A 233 17.05 -25.86 -29.32
N PHE A 234 17.06 -25.29 -30.54
CA PHE A 234 16.74 -26.03 -31.75
C PHE A 234 17.88 -26.94 -32.25
N ASP A 235 19.14 -26.52 -32.03
CA ASP A 235 20.29 -27.29 -32.49
C ASP A 235 20.67 -28.42 -31.53
N ASP A 236 20.85 -28.09 -30.25
CA ASP A 236 21.21 -29.01 -29.15
C ASP A 236 20.84 -28.40 -27.79
N PRO A 237 19.67 -28.74 -27.24
CA PRO A 237 19.22 -28.21 -25.93
C PRO A 237 20.18 -28.50 -24.77
N ASP A 238 20.94 -29.61 -24.85
CA ASP A 238 21.90 -30.00 -23.82
C ASP A 238 23.17 -29.15 -23.84
N SER A 239 23.40 -28.35 -24.87
CA SER A 239 24.49 -27.38 -24.94
C SER A 239 24.26 -26.11 -24.13
N ILE A 240 23.03 -25.88 -23.68
CA ILE A 240 22.67 -24.71 -22.88
C ILE A 240 23.22 -24.88 -21.45
N THR A 241 24.10 -23.96 -21.07
CA THR A 241 24.77 -23.98 -19.77
C THR A 241 23.91 -23.38 -18.68
N GLU A 242 24.16 -23.77 -17.42
CA GLU A 242 23.55 -23.19 -16.23
C GLU A 242 23.70 -21.65 -16.19
N ALA A 243 24.89 -21.15 -16.54
CA ALA A 243 25.17 -19.71 -16.55
C ALA A 243 24.30 -18.93 -17.55
N GLU A 244 24.12 -19.48 -18.76
CA GLU A 244 23.26 -18.90 -19.79
C GLU A 244 21.80 -18.91 -19.36
N MET A 245 21.32 -20.01 -18.81
CA MET A 245 19.96 -20.10 -18.26
C MET A 245 19.72 -19.03 -17.16
N ARG A 246 20.66 -18.87 -16.22
CA ARG A 246 20.54 -17.89 -15.15
C ARG A 246 20.47 -16.46 -15.68
N VAL A 247 21.24 -16.11 -16.69
CA VAL A 247 21.21 -14.78 -17.32
C VAL A 247 19.87 -14.53 -18.00
N ALA A 248 19.38 -15.48 -18.80
CA ALA A 248 18.11 -15.33 -19.49
C ALA A 248 16.90 -15.30 -18.53
N ILE A 249 16.89 -16.17 -17.52
CA ILE A 249 15.87 -16.14 -16.46
C ILE A 249 15.86 -14.78 -15.74
N ARG A 250 17.05 -14.26 -15.38
CA ARG A 250 17.16 -12.95 -14.74
C ARG A 250 16.56 -11.85 -15.61
N GLN A 251 16.90 -11.81 -16.91
CA GLN A 251 16.37 -10.80 -17.81
C GLN A 251 14.85 -10.91 -17.94
N ALA A 252 14.33 -12.11 -18.11
CA ALA A 252 12.88 -12.34 -18.19
C ALA A 252 12.14 -11.95 -16.91
N VAL A 253 12.75 -12.13 -15.74
CA VAL A 253 12.19 -11.67 -14.44
C VAL A 253 12.18 -10.15 -14.35
N ILE A 254 13.29 -9.49 -14.73
CA ILE A 254 13.40 -8.03 -14.71
C ILE A 254 12.38 -7.42 -15.70
N ASP A 255 12.19 -8.02 -16.85
CA ASP A 255 11.20 -7.58 -17.85
C ASP A 255 9.75 -7.97 -17.50
N GLY A 256 9.52 -8.61 -16.34
CA GLY A 256 8.20 -9.03 -15.88
C GLY A 256 7.53 -10.10 -16.73
N LYS A 257 8.31 -10.88 -17.50
CA LYS A 257 7.81 -11.88 -18.44
C LYS A 257 7.35 -13.16 -17.75
N PHE A 258 8.06 -13.60 -16.72
CA PHE A 258 7.64 -14.72 -15.90
C PHE A 258 8.09 -14.61 -14.43
N VAL A 259 7.53 -15.47 -13.59
CA VAL A 259 7.80 -15.54 -12.16
C VAL A 259 8.42 -16.89 -11.85
N PRO A 260 9.69 -16.93 -11.42
CA PRO A 260 10.32 -18.15 -10.93
C PRO A 260 9.65 -18.63 -9.64
N MET A 261 9.26 -19.89 -9.59
CA MET A 261 8.60 -20.50 -8.46
C MET A 261 9.51 -21.49 -7.73
N MET A 262 9.64 -21.33 -6.44
CA MET A 262 10.40 -22.20 -5.55
C MET A 262 9.51 -22.75 -4.46
N CYS A 263 9.95 -23.80 -3.78
CA CYS A 263 9.19 -24.41 -2.68
C CYS A 263 10.05 -24.72 -1.46
N GLY A 264 9.39 -24.80 -0.30
CA GLY A 264 10.06 -25.12 0.95
C GLY A 264 9.15 -25.16 2.17
N SER A 265 9.76 -25.28 3.32
CA SER A 265 9.12 -25.14 4.62
C SER A 265 10.00 -24.30 5.54
N SER A 266 9.64 -23.05 5.72
CA SER A 266 10.35 -22.14 6.63
C SER A 266 10.31 -22.65 8.07
N PHE A 267 9.19 -23.27 8.48
CA PHE A 267 9.06 -23.87 9.81
C PHE A 267 10.03 -25.04 10.02
N LYS A 268 10.23 -25.86 9.00
CA LYS A 268 11.19 -27.00 9.03
C LYS A 268 12.60 -26.59 8.58
N ASN A 269 12.87 -25.30 8.38
CA ASN A 269 14.18 -24.78 7.99
C ASN A 269 14.68 -25.31 6.62
N LYS A 270 13.78 -25.49 5.65
CA LYS A 270 14.09 -26.07 4.33
C LYS A 270 13.71 -25.08 3.22
N GLY A 271 14.63 -24.77 2.31
CA GLY A 271 14.39 -23.99 1.11
C GLY A 271 14.66 -22.49 1.22
N VAL A 272 14.82 -21.90 2.40
CA VAL A 272 14.97 -20.44 2.56
C VAL A 272 16.30 -19.92 2.01
N GLN A 273 17.38 -20.68 2.11
CA GLN A 273 18.66 -20.29 1.50
C GLN A 273 18.56 -20.24 -0.04
N ALA A 274 17.85 -21.19 -0.64
CA ALA A 274 17.60 -21.16 -2.08
C ALA A 274 16.83 -19.90 -2.52
N VAL A 275 15.92 -19.37 -1.67
CA VAL A 275 15.26 -18.09 -1.90
C VAL A 275 16.27 -16.94 -1.88
N LEU A 276 17.21 -16.92 -0.93
CA LEU A 276 18.25 -15.89 -0.88
C LEU A 276 19.18 -15.95 -2.10
N ASP A 277 19.52 -17.16 -2.56
CA ASP A 277 20.30 -17.35 -3.79
C ASP A 277 19.53 -16.84 -5.00
N ALA A 278 18.23 -17.14 -5.10
CA ALA A 278 17.36 -16.63 -6.17
C ALA A 278 17.18 -15.11 -6.13
N VAL A 279 17.10 -14.50 -4.95
CA VAL A 279 17.11 -13.04 -4.79
C VAL A 279 18.37 -12.44 -5.40
N CYS A 280 19.53 -13.03 -5.12
CA CYS A 280 20.81 -12.56 -5.68
C CYS A 280 20.88 -12.79 -7.20
N ALA A 281 20.42 -13.97 -7.65
CA ALA A 281 20.49 -14.39 -9.04
C ALA A 281 19.53 -13.63 -9.96
N PHE A 282 18.27 -13.48 -9.55
CA PHE A 282 17.19 -13.14 -10.47
C PHE A 282 16.55 -11.77 -10.23
N LEU A 283 16.51 -11.27 -8.98
CA LEU A 283 15.94 -9.94 -8.73
C LEU A 283 16.88 -8.81 -9.15
N PRO A 284 16.34 -7.67 -9.60
CA PRO A 284 17.14 -6.55 -10.05
C PRO A 284 17.97 -5.92 -8.93
N SER A 285 19.06 -5.32 -9.32
CA SER A 285 19.82 -4.34 -8.54
C SER A 285 19.31 -2.93 -8.86
N PRO A 286 19.67 -1.90 -8.09
CA PRO A 286 19.39 -0.52 -8.47
C PRO A 286 19.93 -0.11 -9.85
N MET A 287 20.93 -0.83 -10.38
CA MET A 287 21.52 -0.57 -11.70
C MET A 287 20.65 -1.12 -12.86
N ASP A 288 19.81 -2.09 -12.58
CA ASP A 288 18.91 -2.70 -13.57
C ASP A 288 17.58 -1.95 -13.69
N THR A 289 17.30 -1.05 -12.74
CA THR A 289 16.10 -0.22 -12.76
C THR A 289 16.30 1.03 -13.61
N GLU A 290 15.23 1.52 -14.23
CA GLU A 290 15.27 2.77 -14.95
C GLU A 290 15.65 3.94 -14.05
N ALA A 291 16.19 5.00 -14.67
CA ALA A 291 16.46 6.25 -13.97
C ALA A 291 15.16 6.78 -13.35
N VAL A 292 15.18 7.13 -12.07
CA VAL A 292 13.99 7.71 -11.44
C VAL A 292 13.64 9.03 -12.11
N THR A 293 12.39 9.17 -12.52
CA THR A 293 11.87 10.35 -13.21
C THR A 293 11.06 11.24 -12.27
N GLY A 294 11.04 12.51 -12.57
CA GLY A 294 10.27 13.53 -11.86
C GLY A 294 10.25 14.82 -12.64
N THR A 295 9.79 15.89 -12.04
CA THR A 295 9.75 17.21 -12.64
C THR A 295 10.56 18.19 -11.82
N ASN A 296 11.13 19.21 -12.47
CA ASN A 296 11.76 20.31 -11.77
C ASN A 296 10.66 21.22 -11.19
N PRO A 297 10.57 21.42 -9.86
CA PRO A 297 9.47 22.16 -9.25
C PRO A 297 9.43 23.67 -9.57
N LYS A 298 10.46 24.21 -10.24
CA LYS A 298 10.53 25.61 -10.64
C LYS A 298 10.25 25.84 -12.11
N THR A 299 10.60 24.88 -12.98
CA THR A 299 10.49 25.02 -14.43
C THR A 299 9.45 24.12 -15.06
N ASP A 300 8.87 23.16 -14.28
CA ASP A 300 7.96 22.12 -14.74
C ASP A 300 8.57 21.20 -15.82
N GLU A 301 9.88 21.22 -16.00
CA GLU A 301 10.57 20.39 -16.99
C GLU A 301 10.79 18.97 -16.43
N PRO A 302 10.54 17.93 -17.25
CA PRO A 302 10.88 16.57 -16.89
C PRO A 302 12.37 16.45 -16.57
N THR A 303 12.71 15.78 -15.51
CA THR A 303 14.08 15.50 -15.11
C THR A 303 14.21 14.09 -14.59
N SER A 304 15.41 13.52 -14.65
CA SER A 304 15.68 12.16 -14.18
C SER A 304 16.97 12.07 -13.40
N ARG A 305 17.14 11.02 -12.61
CA ARG A 305 18.36 10.69 -11.86
C ARG A 305 18.71 9.24 -12.09
N LYS A 306 19.94 9.00 -12.51
CA LYS A 306 20.51 7.66 -12.63
C LYS A 306 20.93 7.12 -11.26
N PRO A 307 20.91 5.82 -11.04
CA PRO A 307 21.38 5.22 -9.78
C PRO A 307 22.92 5.27 -9.71
N SER A 308 23.46 6.42 -9.39
CA SER A 308 24.92 6.67 -9.28
C SER A 308 25.22 7.56 -8.08
N VAL A 309 26.35 7.32 -7.43
CA VAL A 309 26.85 8.15 -6.33
C VAL A 309 27.31 9.54 -6.81
N ASP A 310 27.70 9.64 -8.07
CA ASP A 310 28.18 10.89 -8.69
C ASP A 310 27.06 11.83 -9.15
N GLU A 311 25.83 11.34 -9.19
CA GLU A 311 24.65 12.14 -9.49
C GLU A 311 24.25 13.03 -8.31
N PRO A 312 23.49 14.11 -8.53
CA PRO A 312 22.89 14.89 -7.43
C PRO A 312 22.01 14.03 -6.52
N PHE A 313 22.07 14.28 -5.23
CA PHE A 313 21.28 13.55 -4.24
C PHE A 313 19.78 13.64 -4.53
N CYS A 314 19.13 12.49 -4.54
CA CYS A 314 17.67 12.36 -4.63
C CYS A 314 17.20 11.13 -3.85
N ALA A 315 16.21 11.34 -2.99
CA ALA A 315 15.59 10.29 -2.18
C ALA A 315 14.09 10.54 -2.01
N LEU A 316 13.34 9.49 -1.70
CA LEU A 316 11.92 9.53 -1.40
C LEU A 316 11.67 9.11 0.04
N ALA A 317 11.01 9.96 0.82
CA ALA A 317 10.51 9.62 2.15
C ALA A 317 9.26 8.75 2.01
N PHE A 318 9.36 7.46 2.38
CA PHE A 318 8.25 6.53 2.20
C PHE A 318 7.55 6.13 3.49
N LYS A 319 8.16 6.40 4.64
CA LYS A 319 7.56 6.11 5.94
C LYS A 319 8.04 7.11 6.99
N VAL A 320 7.11 7.59 7.79
CA VAL A 320 7.38 8.38 9.00
C VAL A 320 6.94 7.56 10.20
N ALA A 321 7.76 7.51 11.24
CA ALA A 321 7.44 6.83 12.50
C ALA A 321 7.78 7.75 13.68
N THR A 322 7.07 7.60 14.78
CA THR A 322 7.38 8.29 16.03
C THR A 322 8.16 7.38 16.96
N ASP A 323 9.36 7.79 17.29
CA ASP A 323 10.22 7.10 18.25
C ASP A 323 10.24 7.83 19.58
N PRO A 324 10.07 7.15 20.72
CA PRO A 324 9.99 7.79 22.03
C PRO A 324 11.29 8.49 22.46
N PHE A 325 12.45 8.12 21.89
CA PHE A 325 13.77 8.63 22.27
C PHE A 325 14.31 9.68 21.34
N VAL A 326 14.08 9.51 20.00
CA VAL A 326 14.65 10.42 18.99
C VAL A 326 13.58 11.27 18.30
N GLY A 327 12.32 11.06 18.62
CA GLY A 327 11.20 11.78 18.03
C GLY A 327 10.83 11.25 16.64
N ARG A 328 10.68 12.16 15.68
CA ARG A 328 10.29 11.81 14.31
C ARG A 328 11.43 11.09 13.60
N LEU A 329 11.20 9.85 13.20
CA LEU A 329 12.10 8.99 12.44
C LEU A 329 11.56 8.83 11.03
N VAL A 330 12.32 9.22 10.02
CA VAL A 330 11.91 9.23 8.62
C VAL A 330 12.69 8.18 7.85
N PHE A 331 11.99 7.23 7.28
CA PHE A 331 12.56 6.23 6.39
C PHE A 331 12.54 6.74 4.95
N PHE A 332 13.65 6.61 4.25
CA PHE A 332 13.75 7.04 2.88
C PHE A 332 14.64 6.11 2.04
N ARG A 333 14.33 6.04 0.75
CA ARG A 333 15.14 5.38 -0.25
C ARG A 333 15.98 6.40 -1.01
N VAL A 334 17.28 6.16 -1.10
CA VAL A 334 18.19 6.96 -1.91
C VAL A 334 18.23 6.40 -3.33
N TYR A 335 17.82 7.21 -4.31
CA TYR A 335 17.87 6.84 -5.73
C TYR A 335 19.17 7.26 -6.40
N SER A 336 19.73 8.41 -6.02
CA SER A 336 20.96 8.93 -6.58
C SER A 336 21.77 9.75 -5.57
N GLY A 337 23.05 9.90 -5.84
CA GLY A 337 23.94 10.74 -5.05
C GLY A 337 24.36 10.15 -3.72
N ARG A 338 24.93 11.01 -2.90
CA ARG A 338 25.41 10.73 -1.54
C ARG A 338 24.95 11.84 -0.60
N LEU A 339 24.64 11.47 0.63
CA LEU A 339 24.30 12.39 1.70
C LEU A 339 25.07 12.05 2.97
N ASP A 340 25.80 13.01 3.50
CA ASP A 340 26.53 12.89 4.77
C ASP A 340 25.66 13.40 5.94
N ALA A 341 25.80 12.79 7.12
CA ALA A 341 25.12 13.24 8.33
C ALA A 341 25.47 14.70 8.66
N GLY A 342 24.49 15.47 9.10
CA GLY A 342 24.68 16.91 9.37
C GLY A 342 24.48 17.83 8.17
N SER A 343 24.30 17.29 6.96
CA SER A 343 24.11 18.05 5.72
C SER A 343 22.74 18.71 5.62
N TYR A 344 22.66 19.69 4.73
CA TYR A 344 21.41 20.31 4.33
C TYR A 344 20.91 19.73 3.01
N ILE A 345 19.60 19.64 2.89
CA ILE A 345 18.89 19.20 1.69
C ILE A 345 17.67 20.09 1.43
N SER A 346 17.11 20.02 0.24
CA SER A 346 15.78 20.54 -0.08
C SER A 346 14.75 19.44 0.08
N LYS A 347 13.70 19.71 0.87
CA LYS A 347 12.46 18.94 0.92
C LYS A 347 11.48 19.56 -0.09
N VAL A 348 11.00 18.78 -1.04
CA VAL A 348 10.03 19.20 -2.05
C VAL A 348 8.74 18.42 -1.86
N ARG A 349 7.63 19.15 -1.75
CA ARG A 349 6.29 18.59 -1.55
C ARG A 349 5.32 19.19 -2.54
N SER A 350 4.47 18.37 -3.15
CA SER A 350 3.26 18.82 -3.83
C SER A 350 2.09 18.78 -2.84
N ASP A 351 1.55 19.93 -2.54
CA ASP A 351 0.40 20.08 -1.64
C ASP A 351 -0.80 20.55 -2.48
N PRO A 352 -1.94 19.85 -2.45
CA PRO A 352 -3.12 20.22 -3.24
C PRO A 352 -3.60 21.65 -3.01
N ASP A 353 -3.47 22.14 -1.76
CA ASP A 353 -3.96 23.46 -1.35
C ASP A 353 -2.94 24.60 -1.56
N LYS A 354 -1.64 24.27 -1.41
CA LYS A 354 -0.54 25.24 -1.38
C LYS A 354 0.33 25.22 -2.61
N GLY A 355 0.10 24.25 -3.51
CA GLY A 355 0.99 23.98 -4.64
C GLY A 355 2.32 23.37 -4.22
N VAL A 356 3.35 23.55 -5.03
CA VAL A 356 4.67 22.99 -4.73
C VAL A 356 5.40 23.83 -3.69
N THR A 357 5.81 23.21 -2.59
CA THR A 357 6.62 23.83 -1.53
C THR A 357 8.04 23.29 -1.51
N ILE A 358 9.00 24.17 -1.25
CA ILE A 358 10.42 23.81 -1.19
C ILE A 358 10.98 24.38 0.10
N ASP A 359 11.36 23.49 1.02
CA ASP A 359 11.92 23.87 2.31
C ASP A 359 13.33 23.31 2.46
N LYS A 360 14.18 24.09 3.12
CA LYS A 360 15.52 23.66 3.47
C LYS A 360 15.49 22.94 4.81
N GLU A 361 15.94 21.69 4.83
CA GLU A 361 15.97 20.83 6.00
C GLU A 361 17.41 20.42 6.33
N ARG A 362 17.71 20.22 7.62
CA ARG A 362 18.99 19.70 8.10
C ARG A 362 18.83 18.30 8.63
N ILE A 363 19.50 17.33 8.06
CA ILE A 363 19.54 15.96 8.55
C ILE A 363 20.57 15.85 9.67
N SER A 364 20.10 15.68 10.91
CA SER A 364 20.98 15.67 12.08
C SER A 364 21.78 14.38 12.18
N ARG A 365 21.14 13.24 12.04
CA ARG A 365 21.72 11.89 12.13
C ARG A 365 21.09 10.95 11.11
N LEU A 366 21.88 10.02 10.64
CA LEU A 366 21.48 8.94 9.74
C LEU A 366 21.58 7.60 10.48
N PHE A 367 20.66 6.69 10.19
CA PHE A 367 20.60 5.37 10.81
C PHE A 367 20.41 4.27 9.78
N GLN A 368 21.18 3.21 9.95
CA GLN A 368 20.84 1.90 9.41
C GLN A 368 19.90 1.23 10.39
N MET A 369 18.76 0.78 9.86
CA MET A 369 17.72 0.12 10.67
C MET A 369 17.89 -1.40 10.65
N HIS A 370 17.53 -2.01 11.78
CA HIS A 370 17.35 -3.43 11.93
C HIS A 370 16.09 -3.64 12.77
N ALA A 371 14.96 -3.82 12.10
CA ALA A 371 13.63 -3.73 12.71
C ALA A 371 13.49 -2.43 13.54
N ASN A 372 13.40 -2.53 14.86
CA ASN A 372 13.33 -1.37 15.76
C ASN A 372 14.70 -0.88 16.26
N ASP A 373 15.76 -1.66 16.05
CA ASP A 373 17.12 -1.26 16.42
C ASP A 373 17.74 -0.34 15.37
N ARG A 374 18.55 0.61 15.82
CA ARG A 374 19.18 1.62 14.96
C ARG A 374 20.66 1.75 15.23
N LYS A 375 21.42 1.70 14.15
CA LYS A 375 22.86 1.92 14.15
C LYS A 375 23.16 3.24 13.45
N SER A 376 23.82 4.17 14.13
CA SER A 376 24.22 5.44 13.52
C SER A 376 25.24 5.19 12.40
N ILE A 377 25.07 5.90 11.29
CA ILE A 377 25.96 5.87 10.14
C ILE A 377 26.31 7.29 9.72
N ASP A 378 27.48 7.46 9.09
CA ASP A 378 28.02 8.78 8.74
C ASP A 378 27.47 9.30 7.42
N PHE A 379 27.12 8.42 6.50
CA PHE A 379 26.59 8.75 5.18
C PHE A 379 25.70 7.65 4.61
N VAL A 380 24.94 8.02 3.59
CA VAL A 380 24.14 7.14 2.75
C VAL A 380 24.37 7.44 1.28
N GLU A 381 24.22 6.44 0.43
CA GLU A 381 24.49 6.50 -1.00
C GLU A 381 23.35 5.92 -1.81
N ALA A 382 23.36 6.16 -3.13
CA ALA A 382 22.43 5.57 -4.07
C ALA A 382 22.20 4.07 -3.78
N GLY A 383 20.94 3.63 -3.83
CA GLY A 383 20.53 2.25 -3.55
C GLY A 383 20.40 1.92 -2.05
N ASP A 384 20.65 2.84 -1.12
CA ASP A 384 20.40 2.59 0.31
C ASP A 384 18.95 2.84 0.70
N ILE A 385 18.48 2.05 1.67
CA ILE A 385 17.26 2.28 2.45
C ILE A 385 17.71 2.52 3.88
N CYS A 386 17.35 3.68 4.43
CA CYS A 386 17.83 4.12 5.73
C CYS A 386 16.79 5.02 6.42
N ALA A 387 17.12 5.42 7.64
CA ALA A 387 16.30 6.36 8.39
C ALA A 387 17.10 7.57 8.83
N ALA A 388 16.41 8.69 9.05
CA ALA A 388 17.02 9.92 9.55
C ALA A 388 16.14 10.65 10.55
N VAL A 389 16.77 11.50 11.34
CA VAL A 389 16.12 12.42 12.28
C VAL A 389 16.60 13.84 12.08
N GLY A 390 15.79 14.79 12.54
CA GLY A 390 16.12 16.23 12.48
C GLY A 390 15.18 17.02 11.59
N PHE A 391 14.26 16.39 10.88
CA PHE A 391 13.24 17.07 10.08
C PHE A 391 12.24 17.82 10.97
N LYS A 392 11.89 19.03 10.55
CA LYS A 392 10.89 19.86 11.22
C LYS A 392 9.46 19.48 10.80
N ASP A 393 9.23 19.39 9.51
CA ASP A 393 7.96 19.00 8.91
C ASP A 393 8.24 18.09 7.71
N ILE A 394 7.86 16.82 7.82
CA ILE A 394 8.02 15.85 6.73
C ILE A 394 6.82 14.92 6.72
N LYS A 395 6.38 14.54 5.52
CA LYS A 395 5.30 13.58 5.30
C LYS A 395 5.80 12.45 4.39
N THR A 396 5.09 11.35 4.45
CA THR A 396 5.24 10.25 3.49
C THR A 396 4.95 10.77 2.08
N GLY A 397 5.86 10.51 1.14
CA GLY A 397 5.78 11.01 -0.24
C GLY A 397 6.64 12.25 -0.54
N ASP A 398 7.20 12.92 0.49
CA ASP A 398 8.08 14.06 0.26
C ASP A 398 9.36 13.63 -0.45
N THR A 399 9.80 14.42 -1.41
CA THR A 399 11.08 14.23 -2.09
C THR A 399 12.17 14.98 -1.37
N LEU A 400 13.30 14.32 -1.14
CA LEU A 400 14.50 14.88 -0.56
C LEU A 400 15.58 14.97 -1.64
N CYS A 401 16.08 16.18 -1.94
CA CYS A 401 17.03 16.35 -3.04
C CYS A 401 18.09 17.40 -2.73
N ASP A 402 19.10 17.45 -3.61
CA ASP A 402 20.15 18.48 -3.58
C ASP A 402 19.56 19.88 -3.76
N GLU A 403 20.10 20.86 -3.03
CA GLU A 403 19.58 22.26 -3.03
C GLU A 403 19.66 22.94 -4.40
N LYS A 404 20.62 22.56 -5.24
CA LYS A 404 20.85 23.17 -6.55
C LYS A 404 20.18 22.42 -7.69
N HIS A 405 19.90 21.13 -7.49
CA HIS A 405 19.39 20.23 -8.52
C HIS A 405 18.02 19.69 -8.07
N LEU A 406 17.05 20.58 -8.01
CA LEU A 406 15.70 20.26 -7.53
C LEU A 406 15.01 19.26 -8.44
N ILE A 407 14.29 18.35 -7.82
CA ILE A 407 13.39 17.39 -8.45
C ILE A 407 12.23 17.09 -7.50
N ILE A 408 11.05 16.91 -8.03
CA ILE A 408 9.91 16.31 -7.33
C ILE A 408 9.58 14.98 -7.99
N LEU A 409 9.59 13.93 -7.21
CA LEU A 409 9.19 12.60 -7.65
C LEU A 409 7.67 12.49 -7.63
N GLU A 410 7.12 11.57 -8.43
CA GLU A 410 5.70 11.33 -8.47
C GLU A 410 5.14 11.02 -7.07
N ALA A 411 4.05 11.70 -6.72
CA ALA A 411 3.40 11.52 -5.42
C ALA A 411 2.75 10.13 -5.31
N MET A 412 2.77 9.58 -4.11
CA MET A 412 2.02 8.36 -3.79
C MET A 412 0.55 8.70 -3.58
N ASN A 413 -0.33 7.96 -4.26
CA ASN A 413 -1.75 8.06 -4.04
C ASN A 413 -2.18 7.12 -2.92
N PHE A 414 -2.89 7.64 -1.93
CA PHE A 414 -3.43 6.85 -0.83
C PHE A 414 -4.95 6.83 -0.90
N PRO A 415 -5.59 5.68 -0.62
CA PRO A 415 -7.04 5.59 -0.59
C PRO A 415 -7.61 6.42 0.57
N GLU A 416 -8.82 6.89 0.40
CA GLU A 416 -9.54 7.61 1.44
C GLU A 416 -10.09 6.65 2.51
N PRO A 417 -10.11 7.05 3.79
CA PRO A 417 -10.69 6.25 4.85
C PRO A 417 -12.20 6.07 4.65
N VAL A 418 -12.70 4.90 4.99
CA VAL A 418 -14.10 4.50 4.75
C VAL A 418 -14.93 4.29 6.01
N ILE A 419 -14.29 4.18 7.16
CA ILE A 419 -14.95 3.99 8.47
C ILE A 419 -14.50 5.08 9.45
N GLY A 420 -15.43 5.55 10.26
CA GLY A 420 -15.19 6.53 11.32
C GLY A 420 -15.59 6.04 12.70
N LEU A 421 -14.90 6.50 13.72
CA LEU A 421 -15.14 6.17 15.12
C LEU A 421 -15.03 7.46 15.96
N ALA A 422 -16.08 7.76 16.72
CA ALA A 422 -16.00 8.85 17.71
C ALA A 422 -15.20 8.40 18.92
N ILE A 423 -14.25 9.22 19.35
CA ILE A 423 -13.46 8.98 20.56
C ILE A 423 -13.57 10.17 21.51
N GLU A 424 -13.70 9.86 22.81
CA GLU A 424 -13.77 10.85 23.87
C GLU A 424 -12.74 10.54 24.95
N PRO A 425 -11.90 11.52 25.34
CA PRO A 425 -10.95 11.32 26.43
C PRO A 425 -11.70 11.10 27.75
N LYS A 426 -11.23 10.18 28.60
CA LYS A 426 -11.86 9.91 29.88
C LYS A 426 -11.66 11.04 30.93
N THR A 427 -10.56 11.76 30.80
CA THR A 427 -10.20 12.85 31.72
C THR A 427 -9.73 14.08 30.94
N GLN A 428 -9.74 15.25 31.61
CA GLN A 428 -9.20 16.49 31.03
C GLN A 428 -7.70 16.36 30.71
N ALA A 429 -6.94 15.64 31.54
CA ALA A 429 -5.51 15.38 31.30
C ALA A 429 -5.28 14.50 30.08
N ASP A 430 -6.22 13.60 29.73
CA ASP A 430 -6.18 12.79 28.54
C ASP A 430 -6.52 13.63 27.29
N SER A 431 -7.35 14.67 27.42
CA SER A 431 -7.71 15.55 26.28
C SER A 431 -6.48 16.24 25.68
N ASP A 432 -5.62 16.81 26.53
CA ASP A 432 -4.41 17.51 26.07
C ASP A 432 -3.41 16.55 25.39
N LYS A 433 -3.32 15.31 25.90
CA LYS A 433 -2.48 14.26 25.34
C LYS A 433 -3.06 13.70 24.05
N LEU A 434 -4.40 13.55 23.96
CA LEU A 434 -5.10 12.97 22.84
C LEU A 434 -4.80 13.74 21.54
N GLY A 435 -4.92 15.06 21.56
CA GLY A 435 -4.65 15.88 20.38
C GLY A 435 -3.23 15.69 19.85
N ASN A 436 -2.23 15.67 20.73
CA ASN A 436 -0.84 15.44 20.37
C ASN A 436 -0.59 14.01 19.83
N ALA A 437 -1.22 13.00 20.45
CA ALA A 437 -1.10 11.63 20.03
C ALA A 437 -1.72 11.40 18.65
N LEU A 438 -2.92 11.92 18.42
CA LEU A 438 -3.63 11.84 17.15
C LEU A 438 -2.88 12.55 16.02
N ALA A 439 -2.29 13.73 16.29
CA ALA A 439 -1.47 14.43 15.31
C ALA A 439 -0.27 13.59 14.87
N LYS A 440 0.44 12.94 15.82
CA LYS A 440 1.56 12.04 15.50
C LYS A 440 1.13 10.83 14.71
N LEU A 441 0.04 10.17 15.09
CA LEU A 441 -0.49 9.00 14.38
C LEU A 441 -0.92 9.37 12.95
N SER A 442 -1.51 10.55 12.75
CA SER A 442 -1.88 11.06 11.43
C SER A 442 -0.67 11.43 10.56
N GLU A 443 0.47 11.79 11.16
CA GLU A 443 1.73 11.98 10.43
C GLU A 443 2.34 10.65 9.97
N GLU A 444 2.16 9.59 10.77
CA GLU A 444 2.67 8.25 10.46
C GLU A 444 1.89 7.56 9.34
N ASP A 445 0.56 7.70 9.37
CA ASP A 445 -0.36 7.01 8.47
C ASP A 445 -1.21 8.01 7.66
N PRO A 446 -0.97 8.16 6.36
CA PRO A 446 -1.72 9.07 5.50
C PRO A 446 -3.18 8.67 5.27
N THR A 447 -3.57 7.42 5.59
CA THR A 447 -4.97 6.95 5.53
C THR A 447 -5.70 7.11 6.86
N PHE A 448 -5.00 7.51 7.92
CA PHE A 448 -5.60 7.84 9.20
C PHE A 448 -5.90 9.34 9.25
N ARG A 449 -7.18 9.68 9.35
CA ARG A 449 -7.64 11.07 9.44
C ARG A 449 -8.31 11.34 10.77
N VAL A 450 -8.16 12.58 11.23
CA VAL A 450 -8.78 13.07 12.45
C VAL A 450 -9.47 14.37 12.13
N HIS A 451 -10.73 14.49 12.51
CA HIS A 451 -11.45 15.75 12.46
C HIS A 451 -12.32 15.91 13.71
N THR A 452 -12.59 17.13 14.08
CA THR A 452 -13.57 17.45 15.10
C THR A 452 -14.88 17.77 14.39
N ASP A 453 -15.92 17.04 14.71
CA ASP A 453 -17.26 17.32 14.23
C ASP A 453 -17.71 18.68 14.83
N GLU A 454 -17.95 19.66 13.96
CA GLU A 454 -18.27 21.03 14.38
C GLU A 454 -19.60 21.12 15.11
N ASP A 455 -20.54 20.24 14.79
CA ASP A 455 -21.87 20.22 15.40
C ASP A 455 -21.87 19.51 16.76
N SER A 456 -21.11 18.43 16.92
CA SER A 456 -21.06 17.66 18.19
C SER A 456 -19.88 18.01 19.10
N GLY A 457 -18.85 18.63 18.54
CA GLY A 457 -17.59 18.81 19.24
C GLY A 457 -16.81 17.51 19.48
N GLN A 458 -17.30 16.37 18.96
CA GLN A 458 -16.64 15.08 19.11
C GLN A 458 -15.44 14.95 18.21
N THR A 459 -14.39 14.31 18.70
CA THR A 459 -13.26 13.93 17.88
C THR A 459 -13.58 12.62 17.14
N ILE A 460 -13.62 12.67 15.82
CA ILE A 460 -13.82 11.53 14.92
C ILE A 460 -12.47 11.11 14.36
N ILE A 461 -12.13 9.84 14.53
CA ILE A 461 -11.00 9.20 13.85
C ILE A 461 -11.53 8.36 12.70
N GLN A 462 -10.85 8.42 11.57
CA GLN A 462 -11.22 7.68 10.34
C GLN A 462 -10.07 6.79 9.87
N GLY A 463 -10.40 5.62 9.33
CA GLY A 463 -9.43 4.62 8.86
C GLY A 463 -9.99 3.69 7.80
N MET A 464 -9.17 2.72 7.37
CA MET A 464 -9.46 1.80 6.28
C MET A 464 -10.34 0.61 6.70
N GLY A 465 -10.42 0.30 7.99
CA GLY A 465 -11.21 -0.82 8.50
C GLY A 465 -11.29 -0.82 10.03
N GLU A 466 -12.09 -1.76 10.55
CA GLU A 466 -12.29 -1.89 12.01
C GLU A 466 -10.98 -2.22 12.73
N LEU A 467 -10.21 -3.18 12.18
CA LEU A 467 -8.92 -3.58 12.75
C LEU A 467 -7.92 -2.42 12.76
N HIS A 468 -7.90 -1.59 11.72
CA HIS A 468 -7.05 -0.41 11.66
C HIS A 468 -7.35 0.54 12.83
N LEU A 469 -8.64 0.91 13.03
CA LEU A 469 -9.04 1.80 14.12
C LEU A 469 -8.84 1.18 15.52
N GLU A 470 -9.07 -0.12 15.66
CA GLU A 470 -8.76 -0.85 16.90
C GLU A 470 -7.29 -0.73 17.30
N ILE A 471 -6.38 -0.90 16.34
CA ILE A 471 -4.94 -0.77 16.57
C ILE A 471 -4.57 0.66 16.93
N ILE A 472 -5.12 1.66 16.26
CA ILE A 472 -4.91 3.06 16.58
C ILE A 472 -5.34 3.35 18.03
N VAL A 473 -6.51 2.90 18.44
CA VAL A 473 -7.01 3.11 19.83
C VAL A 473 -6.14 2.36 20.85
N ASP A 474 -5.68 1.16 20.52
CA ASP A 474 -4.78 0.42 21.40
C ASP A 474 -3.39 1.10 21.51
N ARG A 475 -2.87 1.67 20.42
CA ARG A 475 -1.67 2.50 20.42
C ARG A 475 -1.83 3.75 21.29
N LEU A 476 -2.98 4.45 21.23
CA LEU A 476 -3.28 5.59 22.12
C LEU A 476 -3.13 5.20 23.59
N ARG A 477 -3.64 4.02 23.96
CA ARG A 477 -3.55 3.50 25.33
C ARG A 477 -2.13 3.08 25.71
N ARG A 478 -1.47 2.26 24.89
CA ARG A 478 -0.18 1.64 25.22
C ARG A 478 1.01 2.59 25.07
N GLU A 479 1.08 3.29 23.94
CA GLU A 479 2.23 4.13 23.62
C GLU A 479 2.09 5.54 24.20
N PHE A 480 0.91 6.15 24.06
CA PHE A 480 0.69 7.53 24.45
C PHE A 480 0.08 7.69 25.85
N LYS A 481 -0.32 6.59 26.50
CA LYS A 481 -0.96 6.59 27.83
C LYS A 481 -2.19 7.48 27.87
N VAL A 482 -3.04 7.38 26.84
CA VAL A 482 -4.31 8.10 26.71
C VAL A 482 -5.46 7.12 26.84
N GLU A 483 -6.33 7.34 27.81
CA GLU A 483 -7.56 6.57 27.96
C GLU A 483 -8.72 7.30 27.28
N CYS A 484 -9.43 6.63 26.40
CA CYS A 484 -10.60 7.16 25.70
C CYS A 484 -11.77 6.18 25.68
N ASN A 485 -12.99 6.73 25.66
CA ASN A 485 -14.20 6.01 25.34
C ASN A 485 -14.37 5.97 23.81
N GLN A 486 -14.96 4.91 23.30
CA GLN A 486 -15.21 4.69 21.88
C GLN A 486 -16.71 4.71 21.63
N GLY A 487 -17.15 5.48 20.65
CA GLY A 487 -18.51 5.40 20.10
C GLY A 487 -18.70 4.18 19.20
N ALA A 488 -19.90 4.03 18.67
CA ALA A 488 -20.14 3.00 17.64
C ALA A 488 -19.49 3.39 16.31
N PRO A 489 -18.94 2.43 15.53
CA PRO A 489 -18.45 2.70 14.21
C PRO A 489 -19.53 3.31 13.31
N GLN A 490 -19.17 4.30 12.52
CA GLN A 490 -20.05 4.97 11.59
C GLN A 490 -19.48 4.91 10.18
N VAL A 491 -20.36 4.71 9.21
CA VAL A 491 -19.98 4.74 7.80
C VAL A 491 -19.77 6.18 7.36
N THR A 492 -18.70 6.42 6.64
CA THR A 492 -18.46 7.70 5.97
C THR A 492 -19.22 7.71 4.65
N TYR A 493 -20.33 8.42 4.62
CA TYR A 493 -21.10 8.67 3.40
C TYR A 493 -20.46 9.82 2.60
N LYS A 494 -20.82 9.91 1.32
CA LYS A 494 -20.49 11.04 0.44
C LYS A 494 -21.75 11.55 -0.23
N GLU A 495 -21.66 12.75 -0.80
CA GLU A 495 -22.73 13.29 -1.61
C GLU A 495 -22.25 13.44 -3.05
N ALA A 496 -23.16 13.39 -4.00
CA ALA A 496 -22.91 13.71 -5.41
C ALA A 496 -24.12 14.43 -6.00
N ILE A 497 -23.91 15.12 -7.09
CA ILE A 497 -24.99 15.70 -7.90
C ILE A 497 -25.17 14.89 -9.18
N THR A 498 -26.38 14.84 -9.71
CA THR A 498 -26.68 14.01 -10.89
C THR A 498 -27.07 14.80 -12.12
N THR A 499 -27.43 16.07 -11.98
CA THR A 499 -27.89 16.92 -13.09
C THR A 499 -27.11 18.22 -13.15
N PRO A 500 -26.76 18.71 -14.34
CA PRO A 500 -26.14 20.05 -14.51
C PRO A 500 -27.13 21.15 -14.15
N VAL A 501 -26.65 22.20 -13.50
CA VAL A 501 -27.43 23.38 -13.11
C VAL A 501 -26.65 24.64 -13.35
N THR A 502 -27.26 25.58 -14.05
CA THR A 502 -26.77 26.96 -14.18
C THR A 502 -27.32 27.81 -13.04
N HIS A 503 -26.45 28.53 -12.36
CA HIS A 503 -26.80 29.39 -11.24
C HIS A 503 -26.04 30.70 -11.29
N ARG A 504 -26.76 31.79 -10.94
CA ARG A 504 -26.16 33.09 -10.71
C ARG A 504 -26.27 33.45 -9.24
N GLU A 505 -25.14 33.79 -8.64
CA GLU A 505 -25.05 34.19 -7.24
C GLU A 505 -24.48 35.59 -7.12
N THR A 506 -25.21 36.45 -6.41
CA THR A 506 -24.79 37.81 -6.14
C THR A 506 -24.62 38.02 -4.65
N TYR A 507 -23.38 38.12 -4.21
CA TYR A 507 -23.06 38.49 -2.83
C TYR A 507 -22.95 39.99 -2.67
N LYS A 508 -23.83 40.57 -1.84
CA LYS A 508 -23.82 41.98 -1.51
C LYS A 508 -24.01 42.21 -0.06
N LYS A 509 -23.06 42.87 0.61
CA LYS A 509 -23.16 43.27 2.00
C LYS A 509 -22.73 44.72 2.18
N GLN A 510 -23.56 45.53 2.81
CA GLN A 510 -23.30 46.93 3.07
C GLN A 510 -23.41 47.19 4.58
N THR A 511 -22.30 47.54 5.22
CA THR A 511 -22.20 47.83 6.63
C THR A 511 -21.40 49.13 6.77
N GLY A 512 -22.06 50.30 6.89
CA GLY A 512 -21.50 51.57 7.28
C GLY A 512 -20.06 51.93 6.89
N GLY A 513 -19.66 51.75 5.62
CA GLY A 513 -18.31 51.96 5.12
C GLY A 513 -18.12 51.30 3.74
N ARG A 514 -16.94 50.80 3.43
CA ARG A 514 -16.67 50.07 2.18
C ARG A 514 -17.54 48.80 2.13
N GLY A 515 -18.37 48.67 1.10
CA GLY A 515 -19.24 47.52 0.87
C GLY A 515 -18.49 46.28 0.46
N LYS A 516 -19.21 45.16 0.34
CA LYS A 516 -18.73 43.91 -0.25
C LYS A 516 -19.63 43.54 -1.42
N PHE A 517 -19.04 43.22 -2.57
CA PHE A 517 -19.79 42.85 -3.77
C PHE A 517 -19.04 41.79 -4.57
N ALA A 518 -19.75 40.73 -4.95
CA ALA A 518 -19.31 39.76 -5.98
C ALA A 518 -20.54 39.18 -6.68
N ASP A 519 -20.46 39.01 -7.97
CA ASP A 519 -21.51 38.41 -8.77
C ASP A 519 -20.88 37.45 -9.77
N ILE A 520 -21.30 36.19 -9.68
CA ILE A 520 -20.76 35.07 -10.48
C ILE A 520 -21.90 34.30 -11.13
N GLN A 521 -21.68 33.88 -12.37
CA GLN A 521 -22.57 32.98 -13.07
C GLN A 521 -21.82 31.70 -13.45
N VAL A 522 -22.30 30.60 -12.91
CA VAL A 522 -21.64 29.30 -12.98
C VAL A 522 -22.60 28.24 -13.51
N GLU A 523 -22.05 27.23 -14.15
CA GLU A 523 -22.72 25.97 -14.41
C GLU A 523 -22.00 24.88 -13.58
N VAL A 524 -22.77 24.21 -12.73
CA VAL A 524 -22.30 23.14 -11.87
C VAL A 524 -22.79 21.83 -12.45
N MET A 525 -21.87 20.88 -12.64
CA MET A 525 -22.12 19.59 -13.32
C MET A 525 -21.53 18.45 -12.50
N PRO A 526 -22.04 17.22 -12.64
CA PRO A 526 -21.37 16.03 -12.12
C PRO A 526 -19.94 15.97 -12.65
N GLY A 527 -18.99 15.69 -11.77
CA GLY A 527 -17.59 15.45 -12.13
C GLY A 527 -17.38 14.04 -12.70
N ASP A 528 -16.17 13.79 -13.17
CA ASP A 528 -15.74 12.47 -13.63
C ASP A 528 -15.52 11.55 -12.41
N PRO A 529 -16.18 10.38 -12.30
CA PRO A 529 -16.00 9.47 -11.17
C PRO A 529 -14.55 8.99 -10.99
N ASP A 530 -13.79 8.91 -12.08
CA ASP A 530 -12.41 8.44 -12.08
C ASP A 530 -11.40 9.54 -11.73
N LYS A 531 -11.87 10.80 -11.63
CA LYS A 531 -11.03 11.96 -11.31
C LYS A 531 -11.58 12.71 -10.10
N PRO A 532 -11.16 12.32 -8.89
CA PRO A 532 -11.60 13.03 -7.69
C PRO A 532 -11.11 14.49 -7.69
N GLY A 533 -11.95 15.36 -7.15
CA GLY A 533 -11.64 16.77 -6.97
C GLY A 533 -12.54 17.70 -7.78
N LEU A 534 -12.15 18.97 -7.80
CA LEU A 534 -12.83 20.04 -8.54
C LEU A 534 -12.21 20.19 -9.93
N GLU A 535 -12.99 19.96 -10.97
CA GLU A 535 -12.64 20.39 -12.33
C GLU A 535 -13.19 21.80 -12.55
N PHE A 536 -12.32 22.82 -12.49
CA PHE A 536 -12.72 24.20 -12.65
C PHE A 536 -12.38 24.71 -14.05
N ILE A 537 -13.40 25.19 -14.78
CA ILE A 537 -13.26 25.72 -16.13
C ILE A 537 -13.59 27.21 -16.12
N ASN A 538 -12.60 28.00 -16.51
CA ASN A 538 -12.78 29.45 -16.67
C ASN A 538 -13.08 29.81 -18.13
N GLU A 539 -14.30 30.28 -18.38
CA GLU A 539 -14.77 30.77 -19.68
C GLU A 539 -15.19 32.25 -19.63
N VAL A 540 -14.73 33.00 -18.64
CA VAL A 540 -15.05 34.42 -18.50
C VAL A 540 -14.45 35.20 -19.67
N VAL A 541 -15.31 35.92 -20.42
CA VAL A 541 -14.93 36.73 -21.58
C VAL A 541 -15.10 38.20 -21.27
N GLY A 542 -14.28 39.06 -21.89
CA GLY A 542 -14.45 40.53 -21.84
C GLY A 542 -14.08 41.17 -20.50
N GLY A 543 -13.51 40.41 -19.54
CA GLY A 543 -13.09 40.97 -18.25
C GLY A 543 -14.26 41.29 -17.31
N SER A 544 -15.42 40.64 -17.46
CA SER A 544 -16.57 40.78 -16.56
C SER A 544 -16.22 40.45 -15.11
N ILE A 545 -15.27 39.55 -14.89
CA ILE A 545 -14.62 39.31 -13.61
C ILE A 545 -13.10 39.51 -13.81
N PRO A 546 -12.43 40.35 -12.99
CA PRO A 546 -10.98 40.51 -13.03
C PRO A 546 -10.25 39.16 -12.77
N ARG A 547 -9.17 38.92 -13.52
CA ARG A 547 -8.40 37.68 -13.45
C ARG A 547 -7.91 37.35 -12.04
N GLU A 548 -7.63 38.36 -11.23
CA GLU A 548 -7.20 38.23 -9.84
C GLU A 548 -8.24 37.58 -8.89
N PHE A 549 -9.54 37.64 -9.24
CA PHE A 549 -10.62 37.08 -8.43
C PHE A 549 -11.03 35.68 -8.83
N ILE A 550 -10.64 35.20 -10.01
CA ILE A 550 -11.00 33.87 -10.53
C ILE A 550 -10.45 32.74 -9.65
N PRO A 551 -9.19 32.78 -9.16
CA PRO A 551 -8.68 31.78 -8.23
C PRO A 551 -9.46 31.75 -6.89
N SER A 552 -10.06 32.89 -6.49
CA SER A 552 -10.87 32.94 -5.26
C SER A 552 -12.21 32.25 -5.44
N VAL A 553 -12.79 32.28 -6.65
CA VAL A 553 -14.00 31.52 -6.99
C VAL A 553 -13.70 30.01 -6.93
N GLU A 554 -12.63 29.59 -7.59
CA GLU A 554 -12.17 28.19 -7.57
C GLU A 554 -11.95 27.69 -6.14
N LYS A 555 -11.19 28.45 -5.34
CA LYS A 555 -10.96 28.14 -3.92
C LYS A 555 -12.26 28.07 -3.12
N GLY A 556 -13.23 28.93 -3.41
CA GLY A 556 -14.55 28.93 -2.77
C GLY A 556 -15.31 27.64 -3.03
N PHE A 557 -15.33 27.14 -4.27
CA PHE A 557 -15.94 25.85 -4.61
C PHE A 557 -15.17 24.70 -3.97
N ALA A 558 -13.85 24.65 -4.10
CA ALA A 558 -13.02 23.60 -3.51
C ALA A 558 -13.23 23.47 -2.00
N SER A 559 -13.26 24.59 -1.28
CA SER A 559 -13.51 24.57 0.16
C SER A 559 -14.95 24.19 0.55
N ALA A 560 -15.93 24.45 -0.33
CA ALA A 560 -17.33 24.11 -0.07
C ALA A 560 -17.63 22.62 -0.29
N MET A 561 -16.84 21.94 -1.14
CA MET A 561 -17.02 20.51 -1.43
C MET A 561 -16.84 19.60 -0.20
N SER A 562 -16.06 20.04 0.78
CA SER A 562 -15.89 19.28 2.04
C SER A 562 -17.18 19.19 2.87
N ASN A 563 -18.18 20.01 2.58
CA ASN A 563 -19.44 20.09 3.31
C ASN A 563 -20.63 20.15 2.34
N GLY A 564 -21.19 18.99 2.02
CA GLY A 564 -22.28 18.85 1.05
C GLY A 564 -23.61 19.49 1.48
N VAL A 565 -24.63 19.29 0.67
CA VAL A 565 -25.90 20.04 0.78
C VAL A 565 -27.06 19.24 1.36
N LEU A 566 -26.94 17.89 1.50
CA LEU A 566 -27.96 17.03 2.07
C LEU A 566 -27.83 16.87 3.59
N ALA A 567 -26.70 16.35 4.01
CA ALA A 567 -26.37 16.08 5.42
C ALA A 567 -25.00 16.63 5.83
N GLY A 568 -24.26 17.23 4.91
CA GLY A 568 -22.94 17.79 5.12
C GLY A 568 -21.79 16.82 4.82
N PHE A 569 -22.06 15.74 4.09
CA PHE A 569 -21.00 14.84 3.63
C PHE A 569 -20.27 15.42 2.43
N ALA A 570 -18.97 15.12 2.33
CA ALA A 570 -18.14 15.65 1.24
C ALA A 570 -18.65 15.24 -0.15
N ILE A 571 -18.53 16.15 -1.12
CA ILE A 571 -18.71 15.88 -2.55
C ILE A 571 -17.32 15.72 -3.16
N ASP A 572 -17.00 14.52 -3.69
CA ASP A 572 -15.66 14.24 -4.19
C ASP A 572 -15.40 14.76 -5.59
N ASN A 573 -16.42 14.73 -6.46
CA ASN A 573 -16.26 14.97 -7.88
C ASN A 573 -17.23 16.06 -8.31
N LEU A 574 -16.70 17.20 -8.70
CA LEU A 574 -17.51 18.34 -9.16
C LEU A 574 -16.85 19.03 -10.33
N LYS A 575 -17.64 19.32 -11.36
CA LYS A 575 -17.21 20.14 -12.48
C LYS A 575 -17.92 21.48 -12.44
N VAL A 576 -17.17 22.56 -12.44
CA VAL A 576 -17.70 23.94 -12.37
C VAL A 576 -17.16 24.73 -13.54
N ARG A 577 -18.05 25.32 -14.30
CA ARG A 577 -17.75 26.25 -15.40
C ARG A 577 -18.17 27.65 -14.98
N LEU A 578 -17.21 28.56 -14.80
CA LEU A 578 -17.43 29.97 -14.56
C LEU A 578 -17.41 30.68 -15.93
N PHE A 579 -18.53 31.26 -16.35
CA PHE A 579 -18.64 31.84 -17.70
C PHE A 579 -19.02 33.31 -17.75
N ASP A 580 -19.60 33.89 -16.66
CA ASP A 580 -19.94 35.29 -16.58
C ASP A 580 -19.99 35.78 -15.12
N GLY A 581 -20.12 37.09 -14.94
CA GLY A 581 -20.29 37.73 -13.66
C GLY A 581 -20.13 39.26 -13.74
N SER A 582 -20.02 39.88 -12.57
CA SER A 582 -19.71 41.30 -12.50
C SER A 582 -18.98 41.67 -11.22
N PHE A 583 -18.29 42.78 -11.22
CA PHE A 583 -17.57 43.29 -10.08
C PHE A 583 -17.82 44.78 -9.87
N HIS A 584 -17.53 45.26 -8.67
CA HIS A 584 -17.58 46.68 -8.35
C HIS A 584 -16.18 47.18 -8.00
N ALA A 585 -15.72 48.24 -8.66
CA ALA A 585 -14.32 48.69 -8.57
C ALA A 585 -13.83 49.01 -7.13
N VAL A 586 -14.74 49.33 -6.20
CA VAL A 586 -14.41 49.70 -4.83
C VAL A 586 -14.78 48.58 -3.85
N ASP A 587 -15.89 47.86 -4.05
CA ASP A 587 -16.49 46.93 -3.09
C ASP A 587 -16.18 45.46 -3.38
N SER A 588 -15.48 45.17 -4.47
CA SER A 588 -15.07 43.80 -4.79
C SER A 588 -13.69 43.48 -4.22
N ASP A 589 -13.56 42.30 -3.67
CA ASP A 589 -12.31 41.72 -3.21
C ASP A 589 -12.34 40.18 -3.30
N SER A 590 -11.18 39.56 -3.16
CA SER A 590 -11.03 38.09 -3.23
C SER A 590 -11.93 37.33 -2.26
N LEU A 591 -12.11 37.84 -1.03
CA LEU A 591 -12.98 37.23 -0.04
C LEU A 591 -14.45 37.26 -0.45
N SER A 592 -14.92 38.35 -1.07
CA SER A 592 -16.29 38.46 -1.55
C SER A 592 -16.60 37.45 -2.64
N PHE A 593 -15.67 37.19 -3.57
CA PHE A 593 -15.79 36.15 -4.57
C PHE A 593 -15.72 34.72 -4.00
N GLU A 594 -14.89 34.48 -2.99
CA GLU A 594 -14.85 33.20 -2.29
C GLU A 594 -16.19 32.91 -1.57
N ILE A 595 -16.78 33.90 -0.90
CA ILE A 595 -18.10 33.79 -0.25
C ILE A 595 -19.22 33.56 -1.30
N ALA A 596 -19.20 34.32 -2.39
CA ALA A 596 -20.15 34.10 -3.47
C ALA A 596 -20.08 32.68 -4.06
N ALA A 597 -18.87 32.18 -4.26
CA ALA A 597 -18.67 30.82 -4.75
C ALA A 597 -19.20 29.75 -3.78
N ARG A 598 -18.97 29.89 -2.48
CA ARG A 598 -19.54 28.99 -1.46
C ARG A 598 -21.07 29.03 -1.43
N SER A 599 -21.67 30.22 -1.58
CA SER A 599 -23.12 30.35 -1.68
C SER A 599 -23.66 29.74 -2.96
N ALA A 600 -23.01 30.02 -4.10
CA ALA A 600 -23.35 29.42 -5.39
C ALA A 600 -23.31 27.90 -5.36
N PHE A 601 -22.27 27.32 -4.77
CA PHE A 601 -22.14 25.86 -4.52
C PHE A 601 -23.39 25.32 -3.82
N ARG A 602 -23.77 25.89 -2.68
CA ARG A 602 -24.91 25.41 -1.88
C ARG A 602 -26.22 25.47 -2.67
N GLU A 603 -26.48 26.56 -3.32
CA GLU A 603 -27.74 26.79 -4.06
C GLU A 603 -27.79 25.95 -5.36
N ALA A 604 -26.71 25.88 -6.10
CA ALA A 604 -26.65 25.11 -7.33
C ALA A 604 -26.72 23.59 -7.03
N CYS A 605 -25.92 23.08 -6.10
CA CYS A 605 -25.90 21.65 -5.75
C CYS A 605 -27.24 21.18 -5.17
N ARG A 606 -27.98 22.01 -4.41
CA ARG A 606 -29.35 21.68 -3.96
C ARG A 606 -30.33 21.47 -5.13
N LYS A 607 -30.16 22.21 -6.23
CA LYS A 607 -31.01 22.12 -7.42
C LYS A 607 -30.56 21.02 -8.38
N ALA A 608 -29.34 20.54 -8.23
CA ALA A 608 -28.69 19.58 -9.13
C ALA A 608 -29.01 18.11 -8.80
N ASN A 609 -30.15 17.87 -8.17
CA ASN A 609 -30.61 16.53 -7.73
C ASN A 609 -29.51 15.79 -6.95
N PRO A 610 -29.16 16.28 -5.75
CA PRO A 610 -28.14 15.66 -4.95
C PRO A 610 -28.54 14.29 -4.45
N ILE A 611 -27.59 13.34 -4.44
CA ILE A 611 -27.75 11.97 -3.97
C ILE A 611 -26.74 11.66 -2.87
N LEU A 612 -27.05 10.66 -2.03
CA LEU A 612 -26.18 10.10 -1.03
C LEU A 612 -25.42 8.89 -1.62
N LEU A 613 -24.12 8.82 -1.38
CA LEU A 613 -23.28 7.71 -1.77
C LEU A 613 -22.83 6.94 -0.54
N GLU A 614 -22.86 5.61 -0.62
CA GLU A 614 -22.37 4.70 0.41
C GLU A 614 -21.14 3.92 -0.08
N PRO A 615 -20.18 3.59 0.81
CA PRO A 615 -19.03 2.78 0.45
C PRO A 615 -19.45 1.32 0.25
N ILE A 616 -19.05 0.76 -0.88
CA ILE A 616 -19.26 -0.64 -1.25
C ILE A 616 -17.97 -1.41 -1.04
N MET A 617 -18.09 -2.53 -0.36
CA MET A 617 -16.99 -3.43 -0.07
C MET A 617 -17.05 -4.64 -1.01
N LYS A 618 -15.88 -5.00 -1.55
CA LYS A 618 -15.68 -6.30 -2.21
C LYS A 618 -15.42 -7.31 -1.11
N VAL A 619 -16.37 -8.22 -0.95
CA VAL A 619 -16.36 -9.28 0.08
C VAL A 619 -16.09 -10.61 -0.62
N GLU A 620 -15.12 -11.35 -0.12
CA GLU A 620 -14.91 -12.74 -0.51
C GLU A 620 -15.05 -13.64 0.71
N VAL A 621 -15.84 -14.68 0.59
CA VAL A 621 -16.09 -15.66 1.66
C VAL A 621 -15.67 -17.04 1.16
N ILE A 622 -14.76 -17.68 1.89
CA ILE A 622 -14.36 -19.06 1.65
C ILE A 622 -15.07 -19.93 2.67
N THR A 623 -15.89 -20.85 2.19
CA THR A 623 -16.73 -21.72 3.03
C THR A 623 -16.80 -23.14 2.48
N PRO A 624 -16.96 -24.18 3.33
CA PRO A 624 -17.34 -25.50 2.86
C PRO A 624 -18.68 -25.47 2.11
N GLU A 625 -18.86 -26.37 1.16
CA GLU A 625 -20.04 -26.45 0.31
C GLU A 625 -21.35 -26.54 1.11
N ASP A 626 -21.33 -27.24 2.24
CA ASP A 626 -22.48 -27.41 3.12
C ASP A 626 -23.07 -26.09 3.65
N TYR A 627 -22.26 -25.04 3.78
CA TYR A 627 -22.68 -23.73 4.30
C TYR A 627 -22.85 -22.66 3.22
N MET A 628 -22.58 -22.99 1.95
CA MET A 628 -22.66 -22.04 0.85
C MET A 628 -24.02 -21.33 0.76
N GLY A 629 -25.11 -22.11 0.89
CA GLY A 629 -26.45 -21.56 0.83
C GLY A 629 -26.77 -20.56 1.94
N ASP A 630 -26.33 -20.83 3.16
CA ASP A 630 -26.53 -19.95 4.31
C ASP A 630 -25.74 -18.66 4.18
N VAL A 631 -24.49 -18.75 3.69
CA VAL A 631 -23.61 -17.59 3.44
C VAL A 631 -24.20 -16.70 2.34
N ILE A 632 -24.63 -17.28 1.21
CA ILE A 632 -25.28 -16.52 0.13
C ILE A 632 -26.58 -15.87 0.64
N GLY A 633 -27.36 -16.59 1.42
CA GLY A 633 -28.59 -16.07 2.03
C GLY A 633 -28.33 -14.88 2.95
N ASP A 634 -27.28 -14.93 3.77
CA ASP A 634 -26.91 -13.83 4.65
C ASP A 634 -26.35 -12.62 3.86
N LEU A 635 -25.48 -12.84 2.88
CA LEU A 635 -24.95 -11.76 2.03
C LEU A 635 -26.09 -11.05 1.26
N ASN A 636 -27.07 -11.80 0.75
CA ASN A 636 -28.25 -11.22 0.09
C ASN A 636 -29.09 -10.37 1.05
N LYS A 637 -29.29 -10.80 2.31
CA LYS A 637 -29.96 -10.00 3.35
C LYS A 637 -29.24 -8.68 3.61
N ARG A 638 -27.91 -8.66 3.45
CA ARG A 638 -27.05 -7.49 3.58
C ARG A 638 -26.95 -6.66 2.32
N ARG A 639 -27.89 -6.79 1.40
CA ARG A 639 -27.89 -6.09 0.12
C ARG A 639 -26.68 -6.43 -0.76
N GLY A 640 -26.08 -7.60 -0.56
CA GLY A 640 -24.93 -8.05 -1.33
C GLY A 640 -25.30 -8.34 -2.78
N GLN A 641 -24.50 -7.84 -3.70
CA GLN A 641 -24.58 -8.15 -5.13
C GLN A 641 -23.55 -9.21 -5.46
N MET A 642 -24.01 -10.41 -5.75
CA MET A 642 -23.14 -11.55 -6.07
C MET A 642 -22.38 -11.26 -7.37
N GLN A 643 -21.04 -11.38 -7.33
CA GLN A 643 -20.15 -11.15 -8.47
C GLN A 643 -19.68 -12.46 -9.12
N GLY A 644 -19.65 -13.54 -8.37
CA GLY A 644 -19.23 -14.84 -8.85
C GLY A 644 -19.07 -15.85 -7.74
N MET A 645 -18.90 -17.09 -8.14
CA MET A 645 -18.59 -18.21 -7.27
C MET A 645 -17.57 -19.10 -7.94
N ASP A 646 -16.53 -19.47 -7.18
CA ASP A 646 -15.49 -20.36 -7.62
C ASP A 646 -15.34 -21.52 -6.62
N SER A 647 -14.87 -22.66 -7.08
CA SER A 647 -14.52 -23.77 -6.18
C SER A 647 -13.01 -23.87 -6.05
N ARG A 648 -12.50 -23.80 -4.81
CA ARG A 648 -11.07 -23.93 -4.50
C ARG A 648 -10.84 -24.98 -3.43
N ASN A 649 -10.05 -25.99 -3.71
CA ASN A 649 -9.62 -27.00 -2.72
C ASN A 649 -10.75 -27.69 -1.96
N GLY A 650 -11.94 -27.88 -2.59
CA GLY A 650 -13.11 -28.44 -1.89
C GLY A 650 -13.87 -27.43 -1.04
N ALA A 651 -13.48 -26.17 -1.04
CA ALA A 651 -14.24 -25.06 -0.49
C ALA A 651 -14.84 -24.21 -1.60
N GLN A 652 -15.96 -23.55 -1.31
CA GLN A 652 -16.61 -22.60 -2.20
C GLN A 652 -16.14 -21.19 -1.88
N VAL A 653 -15.79 -20.43 -2.90
CA VAL A 653 -15.41 -19.04 -2.81
C VAL A 653 -16.53 -18.18 -3.35
N ILE A 654 -17.15 -17.40 -2.50
CA ILE A 654 -18.27 -16.52 -2.80
C ILE A 654 -17.77 -15.09 -2.86
N LYS A 655 -17.93 -14.43 -4.02
CA LYS A 655 -17.56 -13.02 -4.22
C LYS A 655 -18.82 -12.16 -4.31
N ALA A 656 -18.87 -11.08 -3.50
CA ALA A 656 -20.01 -10.17 -3.49
C ALA A 656 -19.54 -8.72 -3.29
N LEU A 657 -20.33 -7.77 -3.80
CA LEU A 657 -20.24 -6.36 -3.46
C LEU A 657 -21.31 -6.05 -2.41
N VAL A 658 -20.91 -5.59 -1.23
CA VAL A 658 -21.82 -5.39 -0.10
C VAL A 658 -21.57 -3.99 0.50
N PRO A 659 -22.62 -3.21 0.80
CA PRO A 659 -22.46 -1.94 1.50
C PRO A 659 -21.80 -2.11 2.87
N LEU A 660 -20.84 -1.26 3.20
CA LEU A 660 -20.11 -1.32 4.47
C LEU A 660 -21.05 -1.25 5.68
N ALA A 661 -22.11 -0.46 5.59
CA ALA A 661 -23.11 -0.34 6.67
C ALA A 661 -23.72 -1.69 7.11
N GLU A 662 -23.79 -2.64 6.19
CA GLU A 662 -24.36 -3.98 6.44
C GLU A 662 -23.31 -4.99 6.94
N MET A 663 -22.04 -4.62 6.94
CA MET A 663 -20.94 -5.52 7.24
C MET A 663 -20.44 -5.47 8.69
N PHE A 664 -20.89 -4.52 9.50
CA PHE A 664 -20.53 -4.48 10.90
C PHE A 664 -20.94 -5.75 11.64
N GLY A 665 -19.98 -6.34 12.36
CA GLY A 665 -20.18 -7.60 13.09
C GLY A 665 -20.32 -8.84 12.19
N TYR A 666 -20.12 -8.73 10.88
CA TYR A 666 -20.30 -9.84 9.93
C TYR A 666 -19.46 -11.08 10.27
N VAL A 667 -18.19 -10.87 10.66
CA VAL A 667 -17.29 -11.98 11.00
C VAL A 667 -17.86 -12.87 12.12
N THR A 668 -18.49 -12.28 13.12
CA THR A 668 -19.13 -13.02 14.23
C THR A 668 -20.32 -13.84 13.73
N ILE A 669 -21.16 -13.25 12.86
CA ILE A 669 -22.30 -13.92 12.28
C ILE A 669 -21.87 -15.05 11.35
N LEU A 670 -20.87 -14.79 10.50
CA LEU A 670 -20.30 -15.80 9.60
C LEU A 670 -19.77 -17.02 10.38
N ARG A 671 -19.03 -16.78 11.46
CA ARG A 671 -18.54 -17.86 12.35
C ARG A 671 -19.69 -18.68 12.94
N THR A 672 -20.75 -18.01 13.35
CA THR A 672 -21.96 -18.70 13.88
C THR A 672 -22.63 -19.54 12.82
N LEU A 673 -22.85 -18.98 11.61
CA LEU A 673 -23.51 -19.68 10.49
C LEU A 673 -22.72 -20.90 10.01
N THR A 674 -21.39 -20.83 10.05
CA THR A 674 -20.50 -21.84 9.46
C THR A 674 -19.77 -22.69 10.49
N SER A 675 -20.16 -22.61 11.76
CA SER A 675 -19.47 -23.29 12.88
C SER A 675 -17.98 -23.01 12.93
N GLY A 676 -17.59 -21.77 12.57
CA GLY A 676 -16.19 -21.32 12.54
C GLY A 676 -15.39 -21.81 11.33
N ARG A 677 -16.03 -22.47 10.34
CA ARG A 677 -15.33 -23.07 9.20
C ARG A 677 -15.16 -22.15 7.98
N ALA A 678 -15.83 -21.01 7.96
CA ALA A 678 -15.66 -20.01 6.90
C ALA A 678 -14.75 -18.90 7.33
N THR A 679 -14.02 -18.37 6.35
CA THR A 679 -13.23 -17.14 6.47
C THR A 679 -13.78 -16.09 5.53
N SER A 680 -13.61 -14.82 5.85
CA SER A 680 -13.99 -13.72 4.97
C SER A 680 -12.91 -12.66 4.91
N THR A 681 -12.74 -12.08 3.73
CA THR A 681 -11.97 -10.87 3.52
C THR A 681 -12.87 -9.79 2.98
N MET A 682 -12.58 -8.54 3.30
CA MET A 682 -13.37 -7.39 2.90
C MET A 682 -12.42 -6.26 2.52
N GLU A 683 -12.63 -5.68 1.33
CA GLU A 683 -11.81 -4.63 0.75
C GLU A 683 -12.71 -3.53 0.20
N PHE A 684 -12.32 -2.26 0.38
CA PHE A 684 -13.05 -1.16 -0.24
C PHE A 684 -13.00 -1.26 -1.77
N SER A 685 -14.15 -1.13 -2.42
CA SER A 685 -14.26 -1.16 -3.87
C SER A 685 -14.50 0.24 -4.44
N HIS A 686 -15.64 0.83 -4.16
CA HIS A 686 -16.05 2.14 -4.68
C HIS A 686 -17.20 2.71 -3.85
N PHE A 687 -17.56 3.97 -4.12
CA PHE A 687 -18.80 4.56 -3.63
C PHE A 687 -19.92 4.35 -4.66
N ALA A 688 -21.12 3.98 -4.20
CA ALA A 688 -22.29 3.81 -5.05
C ALA A 688 -23.51 4.56 -4.47
N GLU A 689 -24.48 4.85 -5.32
CA GLU A 689 -25.71 5.51 -4.90
C GLU A 689 -26.46 4.69 -3.84
N THR A 690 -26.76 5.31 -2.71
CA THR A 690 -27.54 4.70 -1.64
C THR A 690 -29.00 4.58 -2.07
N PRO A 691 -29.66 3.41 -1.91
CA PRO A 691 -31.08 3.27 -2.18
C PRO A 691 -31.91 4.30 -1.43
N ARG A 692 -32.93 4.84 -2.07
CA ARG A 692 -33.71 5.99 -1.58
C ARG A 692 -34.25 5.83 -0.15
N ASN A 693 -34.80 4.65 0.16
CA ASN A 693 -35.29 4.34 1.49
C ASN A 693 -34.20 4.38 2.56
N ILE A 694 -33.01 3.87 2.26
CA ILE A 694 -31.86 3.90 3.16
C ILE A 694 -31.30 5.33 3.28
N ALA A 695 -31.21 6.05 2.15
CA ALA A 695 -30.78 7.45 2.15
C ALA A 695 -31.68 8.31 3.03
N ASP A 696 -33.00 8.15 2.94
CA ASP A 696 -33.98 8.88 3.75
C ASP A 696 -33.81 8.59 5.25
N ASP A 697 -33.57 7.32 5.63
CA ASP A 697 -33.30 6.93 7.01
C ASP A 697 -32.00 7.53 7.55
N VAL A 698 -30.93 7.47 6.73
CA VAL A 698 -29.62 8.08 7.08
C VAL A 698 -29.77 9.58 7.27
N LEU A 699 -30.40 10.27 6.32
CA LEU A 699 -30.63 11.72 6.38
C LEU A 699 -31.50 12.12 7.57
N ALA A 700 -32.56 11.34 7.89
CA ALA A 700 -33.41 11.57 9.06
C ALA A 700 -32.61 11.42 10.36
N LYS A 701 -31.78 10.37 10.45
CA LYS A 701 -30.90 10.13 11.60
C LYS A 701 -29.90 11.27 11.82
N TYR A 702 -29.26 11.75 10.78
CA TYR A 702 -28.31 12.88 10.87
C TYR A 702 -29.01 14.19 11.22
N LYS A 703 -30.21 14.45 10.68
CA LYS A 703 -31.02 15.61 11.07
C LYS A 703 -31.47 15.57 12.53
N ALA A 704 -31.84 14.38 13.02
CA ALA A 704 -32.20 14.21 14.43
C ALA A 704 -31.00 14.43 15.35
N MET A 705 -29.85 13.88 15.02
CA MET A 705 -28.58 14.11 15.74
C MET A 705 -28.18 15.59 15.77
N LYS A 706 -28.46 16.34 14.72
CA LYS A 706 -28.20 17.78 14.63
C LYS A 706 -29.20 18.58 15.46
N ALA A 707 -30.48 18.19 15.47
CA ALA A 707 -31.54 18.86 16.25
C ALA A 707 -31.48 18.59 17.77
N GLU A 708 -30.86 17.50 18.21
CA GLU A 708 -30.58 17.22 19.63
C GLU A 708 -29.42 18.06 20.20
N LYS A 709 -28.67 18.74 19.34
CA LYS A 709 -27.47 19.51 19.69
C LYS A 709 -27.66 21.03 19.60
N ASP A 710 -28.73 21.48 18.91
CA ASP A 710 -29.20 22.87 18.88
C ASP A 710 -30.15 23.13 20.08
#